data_9c0193c2d98a549a614a0f2391a9bfa1
#
_entry.id   9c0193c2d98a549a614a0f2391a9bfa1
#
_cell.length_a   1.000
_cell.length_b   1.000
_cell.length_c   1.000
_cell.angle_alpha   90.00
_cell.angle_beta   90.00
_cell.angle_gamma   90.00
#
_symmetry.space_group_name_H-M   'P 1'
#
loop_
_entity.id
_entity.type
_entity.pdbx_description
1 polymer ?
#
loop_
_entity_poly.entity_id
_entity_poly.type
_entity_poly.pdbx_seq_one_letter_code
_entity_poly.pdbx_strand_id
1 'polypeptide(L)'
;MKTYAEIVINSDALEIDRPFTYEVPEELQKEIHMGQWVKIPFGAKNSIVDGFILSIKEDEIVGIRIKKIKAIARTEPVLTKDDIKLVEFLKVNYLCKYIDGIRLLIPQGVLKGINNKYKLVVAMGDIEIPEEVTIKYEDVLNFIRQNNGKYNKAELTKQYGLSMYKINKLIKEGYLKVEEEIVYRYNIREYIDYREKKLTEDQIIAIDKIEKSSKNVILLKGVTGSGKTEIYMQLVKSAVNSGKSSIILVPEISLTPQMIERFKGRFGKEVAVFHSKLSDGEKYDEWYRVKEGRAKVVIGARSALFLPLQNLGIIIIDEEHENTYKSEQNPKYVTRDVAEFISEIKGCKVILGSATPSIETYYRAISGEIELVELNSRIDNKPMPEIEIIDMREELNSGNISMFSKKLFLEMKEALSRKEQIILFLNRRGFSTFVSCRSCGYVFKCPKCDISMTFHKNGYLVCHYCGHGERQSKICPKCKSKYVKHFGAGTERVEEEVRKYFKDVRILRMDMDTTRQKNSHEAIYNSFKNGEADILIGTQMISKGLDFENVTLVGILAADMSLNMPDYRSAERTFQIITQVSGRAGRGDKEGKVILQTYNPNHYSLNYAKNHDYNGFYNEEFTTRGLMYYPPFGRILLINASSKNERALKSFMNLLREELSKINEDELNIEMLGPVPCIISKIKDNFRWQIIFKGDLSLDFCKKIKDNLYQLNKNVYNEIKVTIDINPNSLT
;
A
#
# COMPACT_ATOMS: atom_id res chain seq x y z
N MET A 1 -7.35 -46.46 14.17
CA MET A 1 -7.00 -45.04 14.09
C MET A 1 -8.12 -44.33 13.29
N LYS A 2 -8.54 -43.14 13.73
CA LYS A 2 -9.48 -42.31 13.03
C LYS A 2 -8.78 -41.07 12.47
N THR A 3 -9.28 -40.53 11.38
CA THR A 3 -8.76 -39.30 10.78
C THR A 3 -9.43 -38.09 11.40
N TYR A 4 -8.63 -37.13 11.86
CA TYR A 4 -9.06 -35.87 12.45
C TYR A 4 -8.51 -34.68 11.65
N ALA A 5 -9.26 -33.58 11.62
CA ALA A 5 -8.87 -32.33 11.01
C ALA A 5 -8.88 -31.19 12.06
N GLU A 6 -7.83 -30.40 12.06
CA GLU A 6 -7.77 -29.14 12.82
C GLU A 6 -8.36 -28.01 11.96
N ILE A 7 -9.43 -27.41 12.45
CA ILE A 7 -10.25 -26.46 11.67
C ILE A 7 -10.37 -25.14 12.39
N VAL A 8 -10.09 -24.04 11.67
CA VAL A 8 -10.37 -22.67 12.12
C VAL A 8 -11.74 -22.25 11.61
N ILE A 9 -12.55 -21.71 12.51
CA ILE A 9 -13.91 -21.26 12.21
C ILE A 9 -13.88 -19.88 11.57
N ASN A 10 -14.69 -19.66 10.52
CA ASN A 10 -14.84 -18.36 9.91
C ASN A 10 -15.72 -17.43 10.77
N SER A 11 -15.13 -16.90 11.85
CA SER A 11 -15.81 -16.01 12.80
C SER A 11 -14.88 -14.95 13.33
N ASP A 12 -15.44 -13.78 13.64
CA ASP A 12 -14.71 -12.65 14.22
C ASP A 12 -14.59 -12.70 15.75
N ALA A 13 -15.24 -13.68 16.41
CA ALA A 13 -15.19 -13.82 17.85
C ALA A 13 -13.80 -14.27 18.34
N LEU A 14 -13.27 -13.58 19.35
CA LEU A 14 -11.93 -13.82 19.88
C LEU A 14 -11.82 -15.15 20.66
N GLU A 15 -12.89 -15.55 21.33
CA GLU A 15 -12.94 -16.76 22.15
C GLU A 15 -12.73 -18.03 21.34
N ILE A 16 -12.95 -17.96 20.03
CA ILE A 16 -12.81 -19.09 19.10
C ILE A 16 -11.66 -18.93 18.11
N ASP A 17 -10.73 -17.99 18.35
CA ASP A 17 -9.52 -17.80 17.53
C ASP A 17 -8.46 -18.88 17.81
N ARG A 18 -8.85 -20.13 17.58
CA ARG A 18 -7.96 -21.32 17.69
C ARG A 18 -8.45 -22.43 16.77
N PRO A 19 -7.59 -23.38 16.40
CA PRO A 19 -8.03 -24.60 15.74
C PRO A 19 -8.90 -25.44 16.67
N PHE A 20 -9.89 -26.11 16.09
CA PHE A 20 -10.76 -27.08 16.73
C PHE A 20 -10.66 -28.41 16.02
N THR A 21 -10.57 -29.51 16.79
CA THR A 21 -10.49 -30.87 16.27
C THR A 21 -11.86 -31.40 15.87
N TYR A 22 -11.99 -31.89 14.63
CA TYR A 22 -13.17 -32.55 14.11
C TYR A 22 -12.80 -33.92 13.55
N GLU A 23 -13.65 -34.94 13.77
CA GLU A 23 -13.51 -36.25 13.13
C GLU A 23 -13.91 -36.13 11.64
N VAL A 24 -13.10 -36.72 10.76
CA VAL A 24 -13.40 -36.84 9.33
C VAL A 24 -14.24 -38.09 9.09
N PRO A 25 -15.49 -37.97 8.60
CA PRO A 25 -16.31 -39.15 8.25
C PRO A 25 -15.61 -40.02 7.20
N GLU A 26 -15.80 -41.35 7.26
CA GLU A 26 -15.19 -42.29 6.30
C GLU A 26 -15.50 -41.94 4.86
N GLU A 27 -16.72 -41.47 4.59
CA GLU A 27 -17.20 -41.06 3.25
C GLU A 27 -16.38 -39.88 2.66
N LEU A 28 -15.85 -39.00 3.55
CA LEU A 28 -15.11 -37.81 3.13
C LEU A 28 -13.58 -38.01 3.14
N GLN A 29 -13.05 -39.11 3.71
CA GLN A 29 -11.60 -39.29 3.89
C GLN A 29 -10.78 -39.22 2.59
N LYS A 30 -11.37 -39.68 1.47
CA LYS A 30 -10.69 -39.67 0.16
C LYS A 30 -10.71 -38.29 -0.53
N GLU A 31 -11.63 -37.41 -0.15
CA GLU A 31 -11.87 -36.12 -0.80
C GLU A 31 -11.37 -34.95 0.04
N ILE A 32 -11.08 -35.21 1.33
CA ILE A 32 -10.69 -34.15 2.25
C ILE A 32 -9.21 -33.85 2.16
N HIS A 33 -8.88 -32.58 2.01
CA HIS A 33 -7.52 -32.10 1.89
C HIS A 33 -7.26 -30.90 2.81
N MET A 34 -6.01 -30.74 3.20
CA MET A 34 -5.56 -29.53 3.89
C MET A 34 -5.85 -28.28 3.06
N GLY A 35 -6.26 -27.20 3.70
CA GLY A 35 -6.61 -25.93 3.06
C GLY A 35 -8.02 -25.89 2.47
N GLN A 36 -8.82 -26.95 2.57
CA GLN A 36 -10.20 -26.93 2.10
C GLN A 36 -11.13 -26.13 3.01
N TRP A 37 -12.18 -25.59 2.38
CA TRP A 37 -13.30 -24.95 3.05
C TRP A 37 -14.40 -25.98 3.30
N VAL A 38 -14.82 -26.13 4.57
CA VAL A 38 -15.76 -27.13 5.02
C VAL A 38 -16.92 -26.54 5.82
N LYS A 39 -18.02 -27.28 5.91
CA LYS A 39 -19.17 -27.01 6.77
C LYS A 39 -19.08 -27.89 8.02
N ILE A 40 -19.10 -27.27 9.20
CA ILE A 40 -18.95 -27.95 10.49
C ILE A 40 -20.05 -27.56 11.49
N PRO A 41 -20.49 -28.47 12.36
CA PRO A 41 -21.40 -28.15 13.47
C PRO A 41 -20.64 -27.49 14.62
N PHE A 42 -21.07 -26.28 15.04
CA PHE A 42 -20.42 -25.55 16.11
C PHE A 42 -21.39 -25.11 17.23
N GLY A 43 -20.87 -24.93 18.46
CA GLY A 43 -21.63 -24.51 19.64
C GLY A 43 -22.59 -25.60 20.17
N ALA A 44 -23.32 -25.28 21.24
CA ALA A 44 -24.24 -26.21 21.90
C ALA A 44 -25.43 -26.62 20.99
N LYS A 45 -25.85 -25.72 20.09
CA LYS A 45 -26.98 -25.94 19.16
C LYS A 45 -26.57 -26.64 17.86
N ASN A 46 -25.29 -26.98 17.68
CA ASN A 46 -24.76 -27.58 16.46
C ASN A 46 -25.06 -26.78 15.19
N SER A 47 -25.05 -25.44 15.28
CA SER A 47 -25.25 -24.56 14.12
C SER A 47 -24.18 -24.85 13.07
N ILE A 48 -24.57 -24.94 11.80
CA ILE A 48 -23.61 -25.18 10.72
C ILE A 48 -22.89 -23.87 10.39
N VAL A 49 -21.57 -23.89 10.49
CA VAL A 49 -20.68 -22.76 10.20
C VAL A 49 -19.60 -23.16 9.20
N ASP A 50 -18.99 -22.15 8.62
CA ASP A 50 -17.85 -22.33 7.73
C ASP A 50 -16.55 -22.48 8.52
N GLY A 51 -15.68 -23.37 8.05
CA GLY A 51 -14.35 -23.56 8.61
C GLY A 51 -13.30 -23.88 7.55
N PHE A 52 -12.04 -23.68 7.89
CA PHE A 52 -10.88 -23.96 7.01
C PHE A 52 -9.97 -24.97 7.69
N ILE A 53 -9.61 -26.02 6.94
CA ILE A 53 -8.74 -27.09 7.44
C ILE A 53 -7.29 -26.60 7.43
N LEU A 54 -6.64 -26.59 8.60
CA LEU A 54 -5.21 -26.26 8.71
C LEU A 54 -4.32 -27.50 8.64
N SER A 55 -4.75 -28.62 9.26
CA SER A 55 -4.01 -29.88 9.21
C SER A 55 -4.94 -31.08 9.31
N ILE A 56 -4.46 -32.21 8.84
CA ILE A 56 -5.13 -33.50 8.95
C ILE A 56 -4.15 -34.46 9.61
N LYS A 57 -4.62 -35.24 10.60
CA LYS A 57 -3.80 -36.23 11.30
C LYS A 57 -4.61 -37.50 11.60
N GLU A 58 -3.94 -38.62 11.66
CA GLU A 58 -4.49 -39.87 12.17
C GLU A 58 -4.13 -39.96 13.64
N ASP A 59 -5.12 -40.20 14.51
CA ASP A 59 -4.93 -40.28 15.94
C ASP A 59 -5.97 -41.22 16.57
N GLU A 60 -5.77 -41.55 17.83
CA GLU A 60 -6.71 -42.30 18.63
C GLU A 60 -7.07 -41.49 19.89
N ILE A 61 -8.09 -40.62 19.72
CA ILE A 61 -8.53 -39.72 20.79
C ILE A 61 -9.59 -40.47 21.64
N VAL A 62 -9.23 -40.79 22.86
CA VAL A 62 -10.08 -41.53 23.80
C VAL A 62 -10.73 -40.58 24.81
N GLY A 63 -12.02 -40.80 25.13
CA GLY A 63 -12.69 -40.13 26.25
C GLY A 63 -13.32 -38.77 25.96
N ILE A 64 -13.17 -38.23 24.75
CA ILE A 64 -13.81 -36.95 24.34
C ILE A 64 -14.72 -37.17 23.13
N ARG A 65 -15.98 -36.67 23.21
CA ARG A 65 -16.89 -36.69 22.08
C ARG A 65 -16.53 -35.60 21.06
N ILE A 66 -15.88 -36.00 19.98
CA ILE A 66 -15.50 -35.12 18.88
C ILE A 66 -16.63 -35.04 17.87
N LYS A 67 -16.94 -33.81 17.37
CA LYS A 67 -17.94 -33.60 16.33
C LYS A 67 -17.36 -33.95 14.97
N LYS A 68 -18.24 -34.38 14.03
CA LYS A 68 -17.85 -34.73 12.65
C LYS A 68 -18.02 -33.56 11.70
N ILE A 69 -17.17 -33.49 10.70
CA ILE A 69 -17.34 -32.60 9.54
C ILE A 69 -18.64 -32.99 8.85
N LYS A 70 -19.46 -32.00 8.44
CA LYS A 70 -20.75 -32.26 7.81
C LYS A 70 -20.65 -32.36 6.29
N ALA A 71 -19.89 -31.48 5.66
CA ALA A 71 -19.72 -31.46 4.19
C ALA A 71 -18.48 -30.66 3.79
N ILE A 72 -17.97 -30.92 2.60
CA ILE A 72 -16.99 -30.09 1.91
C ILE A 72 -17.76 -28.96 1.24
N ALA A 73 -17.42 -27.70 1.56
CA ALA A 73 -18.06 -26.52 0.97
C ALA A 73 -17.49 -26.19 -0.42
N ARG A 74 -16.21 -26.51 -0.63
CA ARG A 74 -15.52 -26.39 -1.92
C ARG A 74 -14.55 -27.55 -2.08
N THR A 75 -14.65 -28.25 -3.19
CA THR A 75 -13.85 -29.46 -3.49
C THR A 75 -12.35 -29.11 -3.59
N GLU A 76 -12.04 -28.03 -4.32
CA GLU A 76 -10.65 -27.59 -4.42
C GLU A 76 -10.19 -26.85 -3.17
N PRO A 77 -8.98 -27.16 -2.66
CA PRO A 77 -8.38 -26.40 -1.57
C PRO A 77 -8.25 -24.91 -1.95
N VAL A 78 -8.61 -24.04 -1.01
CA VAL A 78 -8.49 -22.58 -1.16
C VAL A 78 -7.19 -22.03 -0.57
N LEU A 79 -6.50 -22.83 0.27
CA LEU A 79 -5.20 -22.54 0.87
C LEU A 79 -4.23 -23.67 0.57
N THR A 80 -2.98 -23.31 0.33
CA THR A 80 -1.85 -24.24 0.21
C THR A 80 -1.19 -24.44 1.60
N LYS A 81 -0.23 -25.36 1.69
CA LYS A 81 0.60 -25.53 2.88
C LYS A 81 1.40 -24.28 3.24
N ASP A 82 1.88 -23.58 2.22
CA ASP A 82 2.64 -22.34 2.41
C ASP A 82 1.74 -21.18 2.86
N ASP A 83 0.49 -21.16 2.38
CA ASP A 83 -0.51 -20.19 2.85
C ASP A 83 -0.83 -20.36 4.34
N ILE A 84 -0.89 -21.61 4.82
CA ILE A 84 -1.11 -21.88 6.24
C ILE A 84 0.08 -21.39 7.08
N LYS A 85 1.33 -21.64 6.65
CA LYS A 85 2.52 -21.08 7.31
C LYS A 85 2.49 -19.54 7.34
N LEU A 86 2.04 -18.93 6.23
CA LEU A 86 1.90 -17.47 6.16
C LEU A 86 0.83 -16.95 7.13
N VAL A 87 -0.30 -17.65 7.29
CA VAL A 87 -1.32 -17.31 8.30
C VAL A 87 -0.75 -17.38 9.72
N GLU A 88 0.05 -18.40 10.02
CA GLU A 88 0.73 -18.54 11.32
C GLU A 88 1.74 -17.41 11.55
N PHE A 89 2.56 -17.09 10.54
CA PHE A 89 3.48 -15.96 10.60
C PHE A 89 2.75 -14.65 10.90
N LEU A 90 1.64 -14.37 10.18
CA LEU A 90 0.83 -13.17 10.39
C LEU A 90 0.25 -13.13 11.82
N LYS A 91 -0.24 -14.25 12.33
CA LYS A 91 -0.79 -14.34 13.68
C LYS A 91 0.25 -14.02 14.74
N VAL A 92 1.45 -14.57 14.61
CA VAL A 92 2.53 -14.40 15.58
C VAL A 92 3.10 -12.98 15.53
N ASN A 93 3.44 -12.49 14.34
CA ASN A 93 4.16 -11.23 14.17
C ASN A 93 3.28 -9.99 14.25
N TYR A 94 1.98 -10.11 13.93
CA TYR A 94 1.05 -8.98 13.93
C TYR A 94 -0.13 -9.14 14.88
N LEU A 95 -0.08 -10.17 15.76
CA LEU A 95 -1.05 -10.42 16.83
C LEU A 95 -2.51 -10.47 16.31
N CYS A 96 -2.72 -10.83 15.04
CA CYS A 96 -4.04 -10.95 14.44
C CYS A 96 -4.72 -12.29 14.79
N LYS A 97 -5.95 -12.49 14.31
CA LYS A 97 -6.65 -13.76 14.37
C LYS A 97 -6.27 -14.64 13.17
N TYR A 98 -6.41 -15.97 13.31
CA TYR A 98 -6.26 -16.89 12.17
C TYR A 98 -7.14 -16.47 10.98
N ILE A 99 -8.41 -16.15 11.27
CA ILE A 99 -9.35 -15.80 10.22
C ILE A 99 -9.00 -14.49 9.51
N ASP A 100 -8.37 -13.54 10.18
CA ASP A 100 -7.90 -12.31 9.56
C ASP A 100 -6.82 -12.62 8.51
N GLY A 101 -5.88 -13.52 8.82
CA GLY A 101 -4.84 -14.00 7.88
C GLY A 101 -5.45 -14.78 6.70
N ILE A 102 -6.37 -15.71 6.96
CA ILE A 102 -7.04 -16.51 5.93
C ILE A 102 -7.80 -15.62 4.93
N ARG A 103 -8.51 -14.60 5.42
CA ARG A 103 -9.27 -13.67 4.58
C ARG A 103 -8.41 -12.76 3.69
N LEU A 104 -7.11 -12.62 3.97
CA LEU A 104 -6.20 -11.94 3.06
C LEU A 104 -5.89 -12.76 1.82
N LEU A 105 -5.78 -14.08 1.98
CA LEU A 105 -5.39 -15.03 0.93
C LEU A 105 -6.57 -15.38 0.01
N ILE A 106 -7.80 -15.28 0.53
CA ILE A 106 -9.01 -15.64 -0.18
C ILE A 106 -9.81 -14.38 -0.53
N PRO A 107 -9.95 -14.01 -1.83
CA PRO A 107 -10.74 -12.85 -2.20
C PRO A 107 -12.20 -12.96 -1.73
N GLN A 108 -12.79 -11.82 -1.38
CA GLN A 108 -14.19 -11.73 -0.94
C GLN A 108 -15.17 -12.38 -1.95
N GLY A 109 -14.86 -12.28 -3.25
CA GLY A 109 -15.65 -12.91 -4.30
C GLY A 109 -15.75 -14.43 -4.15
N VAL A 110 -14.65 -15.09 -3.78
CA VAL A 110 -14.62 -16.53 -3.50
C VAL A 110 -15.50 -16.87 -2.31
N LEU A 111 -15.37 -16.11 -1.21
CA LEU A 111 -16.16 -16.30 0.01
C LEU A 111 -17.66 -16.05 -0.20
N LYS A 112 -18.02 -15.20 -1.16
CA LYS A 112 -19.41 -14.92 -1.57
C LYS A 112 -19.96 -15.90 -2.63
N GLY A 113 -19.17 -16.91 -3.04
CA GLY A 113 -19.59 -17.91 -4.02
C GLY A 113 -19.66 -17.39 -5.46
N ILE A 114 -18.88 -16.34 -5.78
CA ILE A 114 -18.75 -15.88 -7.17
C ILE A 114 -18.01 -16.95 -7.97
N ASN A 115 -18.57 -17.28 -9.15
CA ASN A 115 -18.00 -18.25 -10.09
C ASN A 115 -17.61 -17.57 -11.40
N ASN A 116 -16.86 -18.29 -12.23
CA ASN A 116 -16.55 -17.86 -13.59
C ASN A 116 -17.84 -17.59 -14.37
N LYS A 117 -17.81 -16.59 -15.23
CA LYS A 117 -18.81 -16.38 -16.24
C LYS A 117 -18.39 -17.13 -17.50
N TYR A 118 -19.30 -17.85 -18.07
CA TYR A 118 -19.07 -18.58 -19.34
C TYR A 118 -19.93 -17.98 -20.43
N LYS A 119 -19.42 -17.94 -21.64
CA LYS A 119 -20.19 -17.80 -22.88
C LYS A 119 -20.01 -19.05 -23.71
N LEU A 120 -21.07 -19.46 -24.40
CA LEU A 120 -21.01 -20.55 -25.34
C LEU A 120 -20.43 -20.01 -26.66
N VAL A 121 -19.30 -20.52 -27.08
CA VAL A 121 -18.61 -20.13 -28.32
C VAL A 121 -18.62 -21.28 -29.32
N VAL A 122 -18.52 -20.98 -30.60
CA VAL A 122 -18.46 -21.97 -31.66
C VAL A 122 -16.98 -22.21 -32.01
N ALA A 123 -16.56 -23.47 -31.92
CA ALA A 123 -15.22 -23.94 -32.25
C ALA A 123 -15.26 -25.04 -33.31
N MET A 124 -14.09 -25.31 -33.89
CA MET A 124 -13.92 -26.48 -34.79
C MET A 124 -14.15 -27.76 -34.00
N GLY A 125 -14.87 -28.70 -34.59
CA GLY A 125 -15.05 -30.05 -34.05
C GLY A 125 -13.80 -30.91 -34.23
N ASP A 126 -13.82 -32.08 -33.61
CA ASP A 126 -12.70 -33.02 -33.60
C ASP A 126 -12.76 -34.03 -34.78
N ILE A 127 -13.79 -33.89 -35.66
CA ILE A 127 -14.02 -34.78 -36.80
C ILE A 127 -13.40 -34.18 -38.04
N GLU A 128 -12.71 -35.01 -38.82
CA GLU A 128 -12.14 -34.64 -40.11
C GLU A 128 -13.27 -34.23 -41.10
N ILE A 129 -13.11 -33.09 -41.74
CA ILE A 129 -14.15 -32.48 -42.59
C ILE A 129 -13.91 -32.93 -44.03
N PRO A 130 -14.85 -33.66 -44.66
CA PRO A 130 -14.75 -34.04 -46.06
C PRO A 130 -14.65 -32.81 -46.99
N GLU A 131 -13.97 -32.97 -48.10
CA GLU A 131 -13.71 -31.92 -49.09
C GLU A 131 -15.01 -31.31 -49.64
N GLU A 132 -16.04 -32.13 -49.91
CA GLU A 132 -17.35 -31.70 -50.33
C GLU A 132 -18.07 -30.80 -49.31
N VAL A 133 -17.89 -31.07 -48.02
CA VAL A 133 -18.46 -30.27 -46.93
C VAL A 133 -17.67 -28.95 -46.79
N THR A 134 -16.35 -29.00 -46.95
CA THR A 134 -15.48 -27.83 -46.92
C THR A 134 -15.86 -26.85 -48.03
N ILE A 135 -16.06 -27.30 -49.26
CA ILE A 135 -16.50 -26.46 -50.39
C ILE A 135 -17.89 -25.89 -50.14
N LYS A 136 -18.83 -26.72 -49.68
CA LYS A 136 -20.25 -26.31 -49.47
C LYS A 136 -20.43 -25.27 -48.39
N TYR A 137 -19.63 -25.25 -47.32
CA TYR A 137 -19.71 -24.40 -46.17
C TYR A 137 -18.45 -23.55 -45.95
N GLU A 138 -17.73 -23.26 -47.03
CA GLU A 138 -16.44 -22.60 -47.06
C GLU A 138 -16.46 -21.28 -46.26
N ASP A 139 -17.50 -20.48 -46.44
CA ASP A 139 -17.72 -19.19 -45.76
C ASP A 139 -17.69 -19.34 -44.22
N VAL A 140 -18.41 -20.32 -43.69
CA VAL A 140 -18.49 -20.56 -42.24
C VAL A 140 -17.22 -21.22 -41.71
N LEU A 141 -16.71 -22.25 -42.38
CA LEU A 141 -15.56 -23.01 -41.91
C LEU A 141 -14.27 -22.18 -41.92
N ASN A 142 -14.03 -21.40 -42.99
CA ASN A 142 -12.85 -20.55 -43.06
C ASN A 142 -12.90 -19.44 -41.99
N PHE A 143 -14.07 -18.84 -41.78
CA PHE A 143 -14.21 -17.81 -40.73
C PHE A 143 -13.95 -18.42 -39.32
N ILE A 144 -14.54 -19.60 -39.03
CA ILE A 144 -14.36 -20.21 -37.72
C ILE A 144 -12.94 -20.74 -37.54
N ARG A 145 -12.27 -21.29 -38.57
CA ARG A 145 -10.84 -21.67 -38.49
C ARG A 145 -9.95 -20.50 -38.09
N GLN A 146 -10.17 -19.32 -38.67
CA GLN A 146 -9.41 -18.11 -38.35
C GLN A 146 -9.80 -17.52 -36.95
N ASN A 147 -11.00 -17.80 -36.47
CA ASN A 147 -11.57 -17.25 -35.24
C ASN A 147 -12.07 -18.36 -34.29
N ASN A 148 -11.34 -19.46 -34.21
CA ASN A 148 -11.74 -20.63 -33.44
C ASN A 148 -12.00 -20.30 -31.97
N GLY A 149 -13.22 -20.61 -31.47
CA GLY A 149 -13.60 -20.40 -30.09
C GLY A 149 -13.76 -18.93 -29.64
N LYS A 150 -13.87 -17.96 -30.57
CA LYS A 150 -13.97 -16.53 -30.20
C LYS A 150 -15.40 -16.02 -30.07
N TYR A 151 -16.32 -16.46 -30.92
CA TYR A 151 -17.65 -15.89 -31.06
C TYR A 151 -18.75 -16.88 -30.76
N ASN A 152 -19.85 -16.37 -30.19
CA ASN A 152 -21.07 -17.16 -30.02
C ASN A 152 -21.90 -17.20 -31.32
N LYS A 153 -22.90 -18.06 -31.37
CA LYS A 153 -23.79 -18.22 -32.55
C LYS A 153 -24.46 -16.90 -32.96
N ALA A 154 -24.89 -16.09 -31.96
CA ALA A 154 -25.57 -14.84 -32.21
C ALA A 154 -24.63 -13.75 -32.78
N GLU A 155 -23.39 -13.68 -32.28
CA GLU A 155 -22.35 -12.79 -32.80
C GLU A 155 -21.98 -13.15 -34.23
N LEU A 156 -21.73 -14.45 -34.50
CA LEU A 156 -21.45 -14.96 -35.84
C LEU A 156 -22.52 -14.58 -36.86
N THR A 157 -23.80 -14.61 -36.42
CA THR A 157 -24.92 -14.31 -37.32
C THR A 157 -25.14 -12.81 -37.47
N LYS A 158 -25.21 -12.04 -36.36
CA LYS A 158 -25.58 -10.62 -36.36
C LYS A 158 -24.45 -9.69 -36.80
N GLN A 159 -23.20 -9.99 -36.41
CA GLN A 159 -22.07 -9.11 -36.68
C GLN A 159 -21.32 -9.50 -37.96
N TYR A 160 -21.24 -10.80 -38.26
CA TYR A 160 -20.47 -11.34 -39.38
C TYR A 160 -21.31 -11.90 -40.51
N GLY A 161 -22.65 -11.87 -40.37
CA GLY A 161 -23.56 -12.25 -41.44
C GLY A 161 -23.60 -13.75 -41.78
N LEU A 162 -22.99 -14.60 -40.92
CA LEU A 162 -22.95 -16.05 -41.18
C LEU A 162 -24.33 -16.70 -40.95
N SER A 163 -24.71 -17.67 -41.78
CA SER A 163 -25.98 -18.34 -41.70
C SER A 163 -26.10 -19.22 -40.45
N MET A 164 -27.07 -18.91 -39.57
CA MET A 164 -27.40 -19.73 -38.39
C MET A 164 -27.74 -21.16 -38.75
N TYR A 165 -28.42 -21.38 -39.86
CA TYR A 165 -28.75 -22.72 -40.37
C TYR A 165 -27.48 -23.52 -40.67
N LYS A 166 -26.53 -22.94 -41.40
CA LYS A 166 -25.25 -23.59 -41.72
C LYS A 166 -24.48 -23.95 -40.46
N ILE A 167 -24.39 -23.02 -39.50
CA ILE A 167 -23.69 -23.22 -38.21
C ILE A 167 -24.33 -24.38 -37.44
N ASN A 168 -25.66 -24.37 -37.26
CA ASN A 168 -26.34 -25.44 -36.51
C ASN A 168 -26.24 -26.80 -37.20
N LYS A 169 -26.23 -26.85 -38.52
CA LYS A 169 -26.04 -28.07 -39.26
C LYS A 169 -24.65 -28.65 -39.08
N LEU A 170 -23.62 -27.83 -39.17
CA LEU A 170 -22.24 -28.27 -38.95
C LEU A 170 -22.00 -28.72 -37.51
N ILE A 171 -22.70 -28.12 -36.55
CA ILE A 171 -22.64 -28.57 -35.14
C ILE A 171 -23.32 -29.93 -34.98
N LYS A 172 -24.48 -30.13 -35.63
CA LYS A 172 -25.22 -31.41 -35.58
C LYS A 172 -24.42 -32.56 -36.23
N GLU A 173 -23.64 -32.25 -37.27
CA GLU A 173 -22.78 -33.20 -37.98
C GLU A 173 -21.45 -33.41 -37.28
N GLY A 174 -21.12 -32.67 -36.18
CA GLY A 174 -19.91 -32.79 -35.39
C GLY A 174 -18.68 -32.07 -35.95
N TYR A 175 -18.81 -31.37 -37.07
CA TYR A 175 -17.71 -30.60 -37.68
C TYR A 175 -17.43 -29.29 -36.93
N LEU A 176 -18.43 -28.76 -36.25
CA LEU A 176 -18.29 -27.68 -35.29
C LEU A 176 -18.80 -28.16 -33.93
N LYS A 177 -18.29 -27.57 -32.86
CA LYS A 177 -18.76 -27.81 -31.48
C LYS A 177 -19.04 -26.49 -30.77
N VAL A 178 -19.85 -26.57 -29.72
CA VAL A 178 -20.08 -25.44 -28.82
C VAL A 178 -19.30 -25.71 -27.56
N GLU A 179 -18.41 -24.78 -27.22
CA GLU A 179 -17.58 -24.86 -26.04
C GLU A 179 -17.90 -23.71 -25.08
N GLU A 180 -17.62 -23.93 -23.80
CA GLU A 180 -17.70 -22.88 -22.79
C GLU A 180 -16.38 -22.12 -22.74
N GLU A 181 -16.42 -20.82 -23.03
CA GLU A 181 -15.29 -19.91 -22.86
C GLU A 181 -15.49 -19.01 -21.64
N ILE A 182 -14.47 -18.86 -20.82
CA ILE A 182 -14.51 -17.96 -19.65
C ILE A 182 -14.54 -16.52 -20.14
N VAL A 183 -15.53 -15.76 -19.69
CA VAL A 183 -15.66 -14.32 -19.96
C VAL A 183 -15.22 -13.54 -18.73
N TYR A 184 -14.15 -12.78 -18.89
CA TYR A 184 -13.67 -11.89 -17.85
C TYR A 184 -14.54 -10.62 -17.73
N ARG A 185 -14.79 -10.16 -16.51
CA ARG A 185 -15.67 -9.01 -16.20
C ARG A 185 -15.05 -7.66 -16.51
N TYR A 186 -13.79 -7.62 -16.89
CA TYR A 186 -13.09 -6.40 -17.28
C TYR A 186 -12.81 -6.37 -18.78
N ASN A 187 -12.82 -5.16 -19.36
CA ASN A 187 -12.49 -4.98 -20.78
C ASN A 187 -11.00 -5.20 -21.01
N ILE A 188 -10.66 -6.17 -21.83
CA ILE A 188 -9.30 -6.35 -22.34
C ILE A 188 -9.11 -5.26 -23.41
N ARG A 189 -8.49 -4.14 -23.04
CA ARG A 189 -8.02 -3.15 -24.02
C ARG A 189 -6.77 -3.71 -24.70
N GLU A 190 -6.63 -3.46 -25.98
CA GLU A 190 -5.34 -3.66 -26.66
C GLU A 190 -4.38 -2.58 -26.18
N TYR A 191 -3.19 -2.97 -25.78
CA TYR A 191 -2.15 -2.10 -25.29
C TYR A 191 -1.10 -1.92 -26.39
N ILE A 192 -0.59 -0.69 -26.53
CA ILE A 192 0.49 -0.38 -27.45
C ILE A 192 1.74 -1.13 -26.99
N ASP A 193 2.43 -1.76 -27.96
CA ASP A 193 3.68 -2.48 -27.69
C ASP A 193 4.71 -1.54 -27.04
N TYR A 194 5.17 -1.91 -25.85
CA TYR A 194 6.19 -1.15 -25.12
C TYR A 194 7.54 -1.85 -25.28
N ARG A 195 8.31 -1.34 -26.27
CA ARG A 195 9.62 -1.93 -26.60
C ARG A 195 10.63 -1.74 -25.48
N GLU A 196 11.58 -2.66 -25.42
CA GLU A 196 12.70 -2.58 -24.48
C GLU A 196 13.56 -1.35 -24.77
N LYS A 197 13.96 -0.68 -23.68
CA LYS A 197 14.90 0.42 -23.75
C LYS A 197 16.32 -0.11 -23.63
N LYS A 198 17.26 0.54 -24.32
CA LYS A 198 18.69 0.25 -24.15
C LYS A 198 19.11 0.60 -22.73
N LEU A 199 19.70 -0.36 -22.03
CA LEU A 199 20.18 -0.19 -20.66
C LEU A 199 21.49 0.64 -20.66
N THR A 200 21.66 1.41 -19.59
CA THR A 200 22.96 2.04 -19.29
C THR A 200 23.91 1.03 -18.66
N GLU A 201 25.20 1.33 -18.63
CA GLU A 201 26.21 0.47 -17.99
C GLU A 201 25.88 0.24 -16.50
N ASP A 202 25.51 1.30 -15.77
CA ASP A 202 25.11 1.19 -14.36
C ASP A 202 23.93 0.24 -14.15
N GLN A 203 22.94 0.27 -15.06
CA GLN A 203 21.79 -0.61 -15.01
C GLN A 203 22.16 -2.06 -15.27
N ILE A 204 23.05 -2.32 -16.21
CA ILE A 204 23.55 -3.67 -16.50
C ILE A 204 24.30 -4.24 -15.29
N ILE A 205 25.20 -3.44 -14.70
CA ILE A 205 25.93 -3.83 -13.49
C ILE A 205 24.96 -4.10 -12.32
N ALA A 206 23.94 -3.27 -12.16
CA ALA A 206 22.93 -3.45 -11.12
C ALA A 206 22.14 -4.75 -11.28
N ILE A 207 21.71 -5.08 -12.51
CA ILE A 207 20.99 -6.33 -12.82
C ILE A 207 21.88 -7.54 -12.53
N ASP A 208 23.13 -7.51 -13.02
CA ASP A 208 24.09 -8.59 -12.80
C ASP A 208 24.35 -8.83 -11.30
N LYS A 209 24.53 -7.74 -10.53
CA LYS A 209 24.70 -7.80 -9.07
C LYS A 209 23.46 -8.39 -8.38
N ILE A 210 22.25 -7.99 -8.80
CA ILE A 210 20.99 -8.53 -8.26
C ILE A 210 20.87 -10.03 -8.56
N GLU A 211 21.14 -10.44 -9.79
CA GLU A 211 20.99 -11.85 -10.20
C GLU A 211 22.01 -12.76 -9.50
N LYS A 212 23.26 -12.31 -9.34
CA LYS A 212 24.35 -13.06 -8.70
C LYS A 212 24.36 -13.00 -7.17
N SER A 213 23.63 -12.10 -6.56
CA SER A 213 23.61 -11.97 -5.08
C SER A 213 23.16 -13.28 -4.43
N SER A 214 23.89 -13.71 -3.41
CA SER A 214 23.53 -14.83 -2.54
C SER A 214 22.39 -14.49 -1.57
N LYS A 215 22.10 -13.20 -1.38
CA LYS A 215 21.00 -12.73 -0.52
C LYS A 215 19.70 -12.71 -1.31
N ASN A 216 18.62 -13.11 -0.66
CA ASN A 216 17.30 -13.08 -1.26
C ASN A 216 16.67 -11.68 -1.24
N VAL A 217 17.03 -10.83 -0.27
CA VAL A 217 16.49 -9.48 -0.14
C VAL A 217 17.54 -8.46 -0.58
N ILE A 218 17.15 -7.60 -1.53
CA ILE A 218 18.02 -6.60 -2.14
C ILE A 218 17.36 -5.23 -2.07
N LEU A 219 18.08 -4.24 -1.55
CA LEU A 219 17.71 -2.83 -1.67
C LEU A 219 18.29 -2.24 -2.95
N LEU A 220 17.43 -1.88 -3.91
CA LEU A 220 17.80 -1.11 -5.10
C LEU A 220 17.57 0.37 -4.81
N LYS A 221 18.61 1.07 -4.32
CA LYS A 221 18.61 2.51 -4.09
C LYS A 221 18.99 3.23 -5.39
N GLY A 222 18.10 4.01 -5.94
CA GLY A 222 18.37 4.72 -7.20
C GLY A 222 17.73 6.10 -7.21
N VAL A 223 18.48 7.11 -7.62
CA VAL A 223 17.97 8.49 -7.73
C VAL A 223 16.70 8.55 -8.61
N THR A 224 15.90 9.60 -8.43
CA THR A 224 14.73 9.82 -9.29
C THR A 224 15.16 10.00 -10.75
N GLY A 225 14.62 9.17 -11.65
CA GLY A 225 15.01 9.17 -13.06
C GLY A 225 16.19 8.24 -13.40
N SER A 226 16.68 7.41 -12.47
CA SER A 226 17.71 6.40 -12.74
C SER A 226 17.23 5.19 -13.55
N GLY A 227 15.91 5.09 -13.83
CA GLY A 227 15.34 4.01 -14.63
C GLY A 227 15.08 2.71 -13.89
N LYS A 228 14.87 2.73 -12.58
CA LYS A 228 14.49 1.56 -11.77
C LYS A 228 13.40 0.70 -12.42
N THR A 229 12.38 1.33 -13.00
CA THR A 229 11.26 0.62 -13.66
C THR A 229 11.75 -0.26 -14.82
N GLU A 230 12.74 0.16 -15.60
CA GLU A 230 13.29 -0.66 -16.67
C GLU A 230 14.06 -1.87 -16.10
N ILE A 231 14.81 -1.68 -15.01
CA ILE A 231 15.47 -2.80 -14.30
C ILE A 231 14.41 -3.80 -13.81
N TYR A 232 13.30 -3.33 -13.23
CA TYR A 232 12.21 -4.22 -12.82
C TYR A 232 11.66 -5.04 -13.99
N MET A 233 11.43 -4.40 -15.13
CA MET A 233 10.93 -5.10 -16.32
C MET A 233 11.92 -6.13 -16.87
N GLN A 234 13.23 -5.87 -16.81
CA GLN A 234 14.26 -6.84 -17.23
C GLN A 234 14.33 -8.03 -16.27
N LEU A 235 14.28 -7.78 -14.94
CA LEU A 235 14.27 -8.85 -13.94
C LEU A 235 13.00 -9.72 -14.06
N VAL A 236 11.84 -9.09 -14.31
CA VAL A 236 10.58 -9.81 -14.57
C VAL A 236 10.69 -10.66 -15.85
N LYS A 237 11.28 -10.12 -16.91
CA LYS A 237 11.50 -10.84 -18.17
C LYS A 237 12.41 -12.05 -17.95
N SER A 238 13.50 -11.88 -17.21
CA SER A 238 14.42 -12.98 -16.84
C SER A 238 13.69 -14.08 -16.06
N ALA A 239 12.86 -13.70 -15.10
CA ALA A 239 12.05 -14.65 -14.33
C ALA A 239 11.04 -15.41 -15.21
N VAL A 240 10.27 -14.71 -16.06
CA VAL A 240 9.27 -15.31 -16.95
C VAL A 240 9.92 -16.25 -17.97
N ASN A 241 11.03 -15.86 -18.55
CA ASN A 241 11.80 -16.70 -19.47
C ASN A 241 12.33 -17.99 -18.81
N SER A 242 12.58 -17.94 -17.50
CA SER A 242 12.98 -19.09 -16.68
C SER A 242 11.78 -19.92 -16.20
N GLY A 243 10.57 -19.68 -16.69
CA GLY A 243 9.34 -20.38 -16.29
C GLY A 243 8.82 -20.00 -14.91
N LYS A 244 9.31 -18.90 -14.33
CA LYS A 244 8.89 -18.39 -13.02
C LYS A 244 7.89 -17.26 -13.15
N SER A 245 7.15 -17.00 -12.08
CA SER A 245 6.21 -15.87 -11.99
C SER A 245 6.78 -14.70 -11.18
N SER A 246 6.13 -13.54 -11.28
CA SER A 246 6.63 -12.29 -10.71
C SER A 246 5.52 -11.47 -10.09
N ILE A 247 5.80 -10.81 -8.97
CA ILE A 247 4.92 -9.81 -8.35
C ILE A 247 5.61 -8.46 -8.36
N ILE A 248 4.91 -7.44 -8.82
CA ILE A 248 5.34 -6.05 -8.76
C ILE A 248 4.33 -5.27 -7.92
N LEU A 249 4.75 -4.85 -6.74
CA LEU A 249 3.96 -4.02 -5.86
C LEU A 249 4.31 -2.56 -6.08
N VAL A 250 3.28 -1.75 -6.29
CA VAL A 250 3.40 -0.30 -6.42
C VAL A 250 2.44 0.37 -5.42
N PRO A 251 2.77 1.54 -4.88
CA PRO A 251 1.84 2.29 -4.05
C PRO A 251 0.52 2.51 -4.80
N GLU A 252 -0.62 2.38 -4.12
CA GLU A 252 -1.94 2.42 -4.78
C GLU A 252 -2.16 3.70 -5.61
N ILE A 253 -1.60 4.82 -5.16
CA ILE A 253 -1.64 6.10 -5.87
C ILE A 253 -0.71 6.10 -7.10
N SER A 254 0.36 5.32 -7.06
CA SER A 254 1.34 5.18 -8.16
C SER A 254 0.95 4.12 -9.19
N LEU A 255 -0.09 3.32 -8.93
CA LEU A 255 -0.65 2.39 -9.88
C LEU A 255 -1.43 3.18 -10.96
N THR A 256 -0.70 3.95 -11.73
CA THR A 256 -1.25 4.77 -12.81
C THR A 256 -1.56 3.93 -14.03
N PRO A 257 -2.50 4.35 -14.89
CA PRO A 257 -2.73 3.72 -16.18
C PRO A 257 -1.44 3.52 -16.98
N GLN A 258 -0.55 4.51 -16.95
CA GLN A 258 0.74 4.47 -17.64
C GLN A 258 1.65 3.34 -17.16
N MET A 259 1.69 3.05 -15.85
CA MET A 259 2.46 1.93 -15.32
C MET A 259 1.88 0.60 -15.79
N ILE A 260 0.56 0.46 -15.74
CA ILE A 260 -0.16 -0.71 -16.23
C ILE A 260 0.06 -0.90 -17.74
N GLU A 261 -0.01 0.18 -18.52
CA GLU A 261 0.21 0.17 -19.97
C GLU A 261 1.63 -0.31 -20.33
N ARG A 262 2.66 0.16 -19.62
CA ARG A 262 4.03 -0.28 -19.82
C ARG A 262 4.19 -1.78 -19.60
N PHE A 263 3.65 -2.33 -18.50
CA PHE A 263 3.74 -3.75 -18.21
C PHE A 263 2.89 -4.59 -19.16
N LYS A 264 1.65 -4.18 -19.45
CA LYS A 264 0.79 -4.88 -20.41
C LYS A 264 1.30 -4.77 -21.86
N GLY A 265 1.89 -3.63 -22.22
CA GLY A 265 2.53 -3.47 -23.54
C GLY A 265 3.75 -4.40 -23.72
N ARG A 266 4.47 -4.74 -22.65
CA ARG A 266 5.64 -5.62 -22.71
C ARG A 266 5.32 -7.10 -22.52
N PHE A 267 4.41 -7.45 -21.62
CA PHE A 267 4.11 -8.83 -21.25
C PHE A 267 2.70 -9.30 -21.67
N GLY A 268 1.93 -8.43 -22.32
CA GLY A 268 0.64 -8.78 -22.93
C GLY A 268 -0.38 -9.38 -21.96
N LYS A 269 -0.94 -10.52 -22.37
CA LYS A 269 -2.01 -11.22 -21.62
C LYS A 269 -1.52 -11.91 -20.36
N GLU A 270 -0.21 -12.09 -20.18
CA GLU A 270 0.35 -12.70 -18.97
C GLU A 270 0.33 -11.77 -17.75
N VAL A 271 -0.08 -10.49 -17.91
CA VAL A 271 -0.19 -9.52 -16.82
C VAL A 271 -1.56 -9.55 -16.18
N ALA A 272 -1.62 -9.81 -14.88
CA ALA A 272 -2.77 -9.57 -14.02
C ALA A 272 -2.61 -8.24 -13.25
N VAL A 273 -3.69 -7.48 -13.11
CA VAL A 273 -3.69 -6.21 -12.37
C VAL A 273 -4.61 -6.33 -11.16
N PHE A 274 -4.07 -6.04 -9.95
CA PHE A 274 -4.83 -6.25 -8.72
C PHE A 274 -4.76 -5.06 -7.77
N HIS A 275 -5.90 -4.41 -7.52
CA HIS A 275 -6.00 -3.23 -6.64
C HIS A 275 -7.38 -3.08 -6.00
N SER A 276 -7.52 -2.16 -5.03
CA SER A 276 -8.74 -1.97 -4.23
C SER A 276 -9.96 -1.52 -5.05
N LYS A 277 -9.76 -0.79 -6.16
CA LYS A 277 -10.84 -0.25 -7.01
C LYS A 277 -11.52 -1.31 -7.90
N LEU A 278 -10.99 -2.53 -7.99
CA LEU A 278 -11.63 -3.64 -8.67
C LEU A 278 -12.86 -4.11 -7.88
N SER A 279 -13.96 -4.40 -8.60
CA SER A 279 -15.12 -5.08 -8.02
C SER A 279 -14.78 -6.49 -7.54
N ASP A 280 -15.62 -7.07 -6.68
CA ASP A 280 -15.40 -8.44 -6.17
C ASP A 280 -15.34 -9.46 -7.32
N GLY A 281 -16.12 -9.26 -8.39
CA GLY A 281 -16.08 -10.12 -9.57
C GLY A 281 -14.81 -9.99 -10.39
N GLU A 282 -14.30 -8.77 -10.61
CA GLU A 282 -13.02 -8.52 -11.28
C GLU A 282 -11.85 -9.08 -10.48
N LYS A 283 -11.87 -8.92 -9.13
CA LYS A 283 -10.87 -9.54 -8.24
C LYS A 283 -10.89 -11.06 -8.31
N TYR A 284 -12.09 -11.66 -8.40
CA TYR A 284 -12.24 -13.09 -8.58
C TYR A 284 -11.63 -13.55 -9.92
N ASP A 285 -11.92 -12.85 -11.01
CA ASP A 285 -11.43 -13.20 -12.34
C ASP A 285 -9.89 -13.14 -12.41
N GLU A 286 -9.26 -12.08 -11.85
CA GLU A 286 -7.80 -11.96 -11.82
C GLU A 286 -7.16 -13.00 -10.89
N TRP A 287 -7.74 -13.27 -9.72
CA TRP A 287 -7.31 -14.31 -8.80
C TRP A 287 -7.34 -15.70 -9.47
N TYR A 288 -8.42 -15.98 -10.21
CA TYR A 288 -8.59 -17.25 -10.92
C TYR A 288 -7.57 -17.40 -12.06
N ARG A 289 -7.32 -16.35 -12.85
CA ARG A 289 -6.29 -16.33 -13.90
C ARG A 289 -4.90 -16.62 -13.34
N VAL A 290 -4.56 -16.06 -12.20
CA VAL A 290 -3.29 -16.29 -11.52
C VAL A 290 -3.21 -17.71 -11.00
N LYS A 291 -4.27 -18.21 -10.36
CA LYS A 291 -4.35 -19.61 -9.86
C LYS A 291 -4.16 -20.64 -10.97
N GLU A 292 -4.77 -20.41 -12.14
CA GLU A 292 -4.66 -21.28 -13.32
C GLU A 292 -3.31 -21.13 -14.09
N GLY A 293 -2.42 -20.25 -13.63
CA GLY A 293 -1.14 -20.00 -14.32
C GLY A 293 -1.26 -19.26 -15.66
N ARG A 294 -2.45 -18.69 -15.97
CA ARG A 294 -2.70 -17.89 -17.18
C ARG A 294 -2.10 -16.48 -17.09
N ALA A 295 -1.81 -16.03 -15.89
CA ALA A 295 -1.08 -14.79 -15.62
C ALA A 295 0.14 -15.12 -14.76
N LYS A 296 1.32 -14.80 -15.29
CA LYS A 296 2.61 -15.02 -14.62
C LYS A 296 3.20 -13.76 -14.03
N VAL A 297 2.74 -12.59 -14.46
CA VAL A 297 3.19 -11.29 -13.99
C VAL A 297 2.02 -10.59 -13.30
N VAL A 298 2.15 -10.30 -12.02
CA VAL A 298 1.15 -9.57 -11.25
C VAL A 298 1.68 -8.18 -10.96
N ILE A 299 0.90 -7.13 -11.31
CA ILE A 299 1.16 -5.77 -10.90
C ILE A 299 0.00 -5.27 -10.03
N GLY A 300 0.30 -4.67 -8.89
CA GLY A 300 -0.78 -4.20 -8.04
C GLY A 300 -0.36 -3.48 -6.78
N ALA A 301 -1.37 -3.15 -5.96
CA ALA A 301 -1.16 -2.64 -4.62
C ALA A 301 -0.73 -3.77 -3.66
N ARG A 302 -0.45 -3.44 -2.39
CA ARG A 302 -0.02 -4.40 -1.37
C ARG A 302 -0.82 -5.71 -1.31
N SER A 303 -2.13 -5.67 -1.61
CA SER A 303 -2.99 -6.87 -1.61
C SER A 303 -2.67 -7.87 -2.72
N ALA A 304 -1.95 -7.45 -3.76
CA ALA A 304 -1.51 -8.33 -4.84
C ALA A 304 -0.46 -9.37 -4.37
N LEU A 305 0.21 -9.10 -3.24
CA LEU A 305 1.17 -10.02 -2.62
C LEU A 305 0.57 -11.39 -2.26
N PHE A 306 -0.73 -11.44 -1.99
CA PHE A 306 -1.45 -12.63 -1.54
C PHE A 306 -2.10 -13.45 -2.68
N LEU A 307 -1.80 -13.12 -3.92
CA LEU A 307 -2.31 -13.89 -5.05
C LEU A 307 -1.61 -15.25 -5.18
N PRO A 308 -2.32 -16.32 -5.55
CA PRO A 308 -1.82 -17.70 -5.53
C PRO A 308 -0.91 -18.01 -6.75
N LEU A 309 0.17 -17.25 -6.90
CA LEU A 309 1.15 -17.48 -7.95
C LEU A 309 1.91 -18.77 -7.76
N GLN A 310 1.97 -19.56 -8.83
CA GLN A 310 2.80 -20.75 -8.91
C GLN A 310 4.22 -20.34 -9.31
N ASN A 311 5.23 -21.08 -8.83
CA ASN A 311 6.63 -20.89 -9.22
C ASN A 311 7.15 -19.45 -9.09
N LEU A 312 6.88 -18.80 -7.97
CA LEU A 312 7.27 -17.41 -7.74
C LEU A 312 8.80 -17.25 -7.75
N GLY A 313 9.32 -16.39 -8.63
CA GLY A 313 10.76 -16.15 -8.79
C GLY A 313 11.21 -14.81 -8.22
N ILE A 314 10.35 -13.79 -8.26
CA ILE A 314 10.72 -12.45 -7.80
C ILE A 314 9.50 -11.67 -7.28
N ILE A 315 9.73 -10.91 -6.21
CA ILE A 315 8.82 -9.90 -5.67
C ILE A 315 9.54 -8.56 -5.74
N ILE A 316 8.92 -7.58 -6.36
CA ILE A 316 9.44 -6.22 -6.46
C ILE A 316 8.50 -5.29 -5.69
N ILE A 317 9.03 -4.48 -4.79
CA ILE A 317 8.29 -3.45 -4.03
C ILE A 317 8.88 -2.10 -4.43
N ASP A 318 8.17 -1.39 -5.30
CA ASP A 318 8.58 -0.04 -5.71
C ASP A 318 8.18 1.00 -4.67
N GLU A 319 9.02 2.01 -4.47
CA GLU A 319 8.88 3.03 -3.42
C GLU A 319 8.63 2.39 -2.03
N GLU A 320 9.52 1.47 -1.60
CA GLU A 320 9.36 0.64 -0.40
C GLU A 320 9.07 1.43 0.89
N HIS A 321 9.55 2.68 0.93
CA HIS A 321 9.37 3.61 2.06
C HIS A 321 7.93 4.11 2.23
N GLU A 322 7.04 3.80 1.29
CA GLU A 322 5.69 4.33 1.30
C GLU A 322 4.82 3.75 2.42
N ASN A 323 4.17 4.65 3.15
CA ASN A 323 3.29 4.29 4.27
C ASN A 323 2.15 3.34 3.89
N THR A 324 1.75 3.31 2.61
CA THR A 324 0.68 2.44 2.11
C THR A 324 1.02 0.95 2.16
N TYR A 325 2.29 0.60 2.35
CA TYR A 325 2.74 -0.78 2.53
C TYR A 325 2.57 -1.33 3.94
N LYS A 326 2.21 -0.51 4.92
CA LYS A 326 1.67 -0.96 6.20
C LYS A 326 0.14 -1.01 6.13
N SER A 327 -0.45 -2.14 6.53
CA SER A 327 -1.91 -2.25 6.60
C SER A 327 -2.48 -1.51 7.81
N GLU A 328 -3.52 -0.71 7.61
CA GLU A 328 -4.28 -0.07 8.67
C GLU A 328 -5.42 -0.97 9.20
N GLN A 329 -5.80 -1.98 8.42
CA GLN A 329 -6.81 -2.98 8.79
C GLN A 329 -6.13 -4.26 9.26
N ASN A 330 -6.80 -5.04 10.10
CA ASN A 330 -6.28 -6.33 10.53
C ASN A 330 -6.24 -7.32 9.35
N PRO A 331 -5.13 -8.10 9.25
CA PRO A 331 -3.87 -7.96 9.98
C PRO A 331 -3.13 -6.67 9.62
N LYS A 332 -2.58 -6.00 10.62
CA LYS A 332 -1.81 -4.76 10.42
C LYS A 332 -0.37 -5.06 10.01
N TYR A 333 -0.19 -5.81 8.93
CA TYR A 333 1.10 -6.27 8.44
C TYR A 333 1.91 -5.17 7.73
N VAL A 334 3.22 -5.34 7.70
CA VAL A 334 4.16 -4.60 6.85
C VAL A 334 4.43 -5.47 5.62
N THR A 335 4.19 -4.91 4.43
CA THR A 335 4.29 -5.66 3.16
C THR A 335 5.69 -6.21 2.92
N ARG A 336 6.74 -5.46 3.27
CA ARG A 336 8.14 -5.91 3.18
C ARG A 336 8.38 -7.17 3.99
N ASP A 337 8.00 -7.19 5.27
CA ASP A 337 8.24 -8.31 6.17
C ASP A 337 7.50 -9.59 5.69
N VAL A 338 6.28 -9.41 5.15
CA VAL A 338 5.52 -10.51 4.55
C VAL A 338 6.17 -11.02 3.26
N ALA A 339 6.68 -10.12 2.40
CA ALA A 339 7.37 -10.50 1.18
C ALA A 339 8.66 -11.26 1.48
N GLU A 340 9.40 -10.87 2.51
CA GLU A 340 10.60 -11.56 2.99
C GLU A 340 10.27 -12.96 3.49
N PHE A 341 9.21 -13.11 4.28
CA PHE A 341 8.75 -14.43 4.72
C PHE A 341 8.31 -15.33 3.56
N ILE A 342 7.61 -14.77 2.57
CA ILE A 342 7.27 -15.52 1.34
C ILE A 342 8.55 -15.94 0.59
N SER A 343 9.56 -15.07 0.54
CA SER A 343 10.86 -15.37 -0.06
C SER A 343 11.57 -16.53 0.63
N GLU A 344 11.54 -16.59 1.96
CA GLU A 344 12.10 -17.70 2.75
C GLU A 344 11.42 -19.03 2.42
N ILE A 345 10.09 -19.04 2.28
CA ILE A 345 9.32 -20.25 1.99
C ILE A 345 9.51 -20.71 0.53
N LYS A 346 9.48 -19.76 -0.42
CA LYS A 346 9.43 -20.06 -1.86
C LYS A 346 10.79 -19.96 -2.57
N GLY A 347 11.84 -19.49 -1.89
CA GLY A 347 13.16 -19.31 -2.47
C GLY A 347 13.21 -18.25 -3.59
N CYS A 348 12.35 -17.22 -3.52
CA CYS A 348 12.31 -16.14 -4.51
C CYS A 348 13.13 -14.93 -4.04
N LYS A 349 13.50 -14.02 -4.96
CA LYS A 349 14.16 -12.76 -4.62
C LYS A 349 13.14 -11.68 -4.29
N VAL A 350 13.49 -10.79 -3.35
CA VAL A 350 12.72 -9.58 -3.00
C VAL A 350 13.56 -8.35 -3.33
N ILE A 351 13.05 -7.49 -4.20
CA ILE A 351 13.69 -6.22 -4.56
C ILE A 351 12.92 -5.07 -3.92
N LEU A 352 13.57 -4.36 -3.03
CA LEU A 352 13.05 -3.17 -2.38
C LEU A 352 13.59 -1.95 -3.14
N GLY A 353 12.75 -1.31 -3.94
CA GLY A 353 13.16 -0.17 -4.76
C GLY A 353 12.80 1.17 -4.13
N SER A 354 13.76 2.09 -4.04
CA SER A 354 13.50 3.45 -3.55
C SER A 354 14.60 4.43 -3.98
N ALA A 355 14.22 5.70 -4.11
CA ALA A 355 15.20 6.80 -4.18
C ALA A 355 15.60 7.28 -2.79
N THR A 356 14.71 7.15 -1.83
CA THR A 356 14.84 7.59 -0.45
C THR A 356 14.36 6.47 0.47
N PRO A 357 15.15 5.39 0.63
CA PRO A 357 14.74 4.24 1.44
C PRO A 357 14.28 4.63 2.84
N SER A 358 13.50 3.78 3.49
CA SER A 358 13.22 3.95 4.92
C SER A 358 14.50 3.77 5.74
N ILE A 359 14.61 4.49 6.87
CA ILE A 359 15.77 4.39 7.75
C ILE A 359 16.03 2.94 8.16
N GLU A 360 14.96 2.20 8.45
CA GLU A 360 15.03 0.78 8.84
C GLU A 360 15.58 -0.10 7.71
N THR A 361 15.12 0.07 6.47
CA THR A 361 15.62 -0.71 5.32
C THR A 361 17.06 -0.35 4.98
N TYR A 362 17.40 0.92 5.00
CA TYR A 362 18.76 1.35 4.70
C TYR A 362 19.77 0.88 5.76
N TYR A 363 19.40 0.91 7.05
CA TYR A 363 20.21 0.34 8.13
C TYR A 363 20.54 -1.13 7.87
N ARG A 364 19.56 -1.94 7.52
CA ARG A 364 19.75 -3.36 7.20
C ARG A 364 20.67 -3.57 5.98
N ALA A 365 20.60 -2.66 5.01
CA ALA A 365 21.44 -2.73 3.83
C ALA A 365 22.91 -2.40 4.14
N ILE A 366 23.18 -1.34 4.90
CA ILE A 366 24.57 -0.95 5.24
C ILE A 366 25.18 -1.85 6.31
N SER A 367 24.37 -2.46 7.20
CA SER A 367 24.83 -3.48 8.15
C SER A 367 25.15 -4.82 7.47
N GLY A 368 24.85 -4.96 6.19
CA GLY A 368 25.08 -6.18 5.44
C GLY A 368 24.06 -7.30 5.68
N GLU A 369 22.92 -7.03 6.32
CA GLU A 369 21.83 -8.00 6.47
C GLU A 369 21.16 -8.28 5.12
N ILE A 370 20.87 -7.26 4.32
CA ILE A 370 20.37 -7.34 2.96
C ILE A 370 21.39 -6.79 1.96
N GLU A 371 21.25 -7.10 0.66
CA GLU A 371 22.17 -6.61 -0.37
C GLU A 371 21.83 -5.15 -0.74
N LEU A 372 22.86 -4.31 -0.88
CA LEU A 372 22.72 -2.94 -1.37
C LEU A 372 23.18 -2.83 -2.82
N VAL A 373 22.30 -2.36 -3.70
CA VAL A 373 22.61 -2.01 -5.09
C VAL A 373 22.22 -0.55 -5.32
N GLU A 374 23.17 0.26 -5.79
CA GLU A 374 22.98 1.71 -5.95
C GLU A 374 23.02 2.13 -7.43
N LEU A 375 22.16 3.07 -7.79
CA LEU A 375 22.11 3.78 -9.07
C LEU A 375 22.20 5.27 -8.80
N ASN A 376 23.40 5.80 -8.91
CA ASN A 376 23.70 7.16 -8.49
C ASN A 376 23.46 8.22 -9.59
N SER A 377 23.23 7.79 -10.83
CA SER A 377 23.07 8.67 -11.98
C SER A 377 21.67 8.59 -12.58
N ARG A 378 21.18 9.71 -13.15
CA ARG A 378 19.98 9.72 -14.01
C ARG A 378 20.34 9.14 -15.39
N ILE A 379 19.34 8.56 -16.09
CA ILE A 379 19.56 7.98 -17.44
C ILE A 379 20.16 8.99 -18.42
N ASP A 380 19.69 10.24 -18.34
CA ASP A 380 20.10 11.35 -19.23
C ASP A 380 21.32 12.13 -18.70
N ASN A 381 21.93 11.68 -17.62
CA ASN A 381 23.03 12.35 -16.90
C ASN A 381 22.74 13.82 -16.54
N LYS A 382 21.48 14.25 -16.57
CA LYS A 382 21.10 15.60 -16.14
C LYS A 382 21.21 15.75 -14.62
N PRO A 383 21.64 16.90 -14.12
CA PRO A 383 21.69 17.16 -12.68
C PRO A 383 20.27 17.12 -12.08
N MET A 384 20.21 16.89 -10.78
CA MET A 384 18.97 17.05 -10.03
C MET A 384 18.60 18.55 -10.01
N PRO A 385 17.29 18.88 -9.99
CA PRO A 385 16.83 20.27 -9.94
C PRO A 385 17.38 21.01 -8.73
N GLU A 386 17.79 22.26 -8.91
CA GLU A 386 18.23 23.11 -7.82
C GLU A 386 17.08 23.43 -6.87
N ILE A 387 17.28 23.26 -5.56
CA ILE A 387 16.30 23.60 -4.51
C ILE A 387 16.77 24.86 -3.79
N GLU A 388 15.99 25.94 -3.91
CA GLU A 388 16.22 27.17 -3.18
C GLU A 388 15.28 27.23 -1.95
N ILE A 389 15.86 27.33 -0.75
CA ILE A 389 15.07 27.44 0.49
C ILE A 389 14.83 28.92 0.79
N ILE A 390 13.56 29.30 0.92
CA ILE A 390 13.14 30.66 1.24
C ILE A 390 12.68 30.73 2.70
N ASP A 391 13.29 31.62 3.45
CA ASP A 391 12.92 31.93 4.84
C ASP A 391 11.69 32.85 4.90
N MET A 392 10.53 32.26 5.19
CA MET A 392 9.29 33.01 5.29
C MET A 392 9.23 33.98 6.49
N ARG A 393 10.19 33.88 7.43
CA ARG A 393 10.32 34.85 8.54
C ARG A 393 10.89 36.17 8.02
N GLU A 394 11.88 36.11 7.12
CA GLU A 394 12.45 37.29 6.46
C GLU A 394 11.44 37.95 5.52
N GLU A 395 10.66 37.16 4.80
CA GLU A 395 9.54 37.67 3.99
C GLU A 395 8.53 38.43 4.87
N LEU A 396 8.13 37.88 6.02
CA LEU A 396 7.23 38.54 6.95
C LEU A 396 7.84 39.83 7.51
N ASN A 397 9.12 39.82 7.91
CA ASN A 397 9.82 41.00 8.43
C ASN A 397 9.96 42.10 7.38
N SER A 398 10.08 41.74 6.10
CA SER A 398 10.11 42.69 4.97
C SER A 398 8.70 43.15 4.53
N GLY A 399 7.65 42.83 5.32
CA GLY A 399 6.26 43.22 5.09
C GLY A 399 5.47 42.33 4.12
N ASN A 400 6.04 41.21 3.63
CA ASN A 400 5.30 40.26 2.81
C ASN A 400 4.42 39.35 3.66
N ILE A 401 3.12 39.59 3.67
CA ILE A 401 2.10 38.78 4.37
C ILE A 401 1.43 37.73 3.48
N SER A 402 1.80 37.69 2.17
CA SER A 402 1.29 36.70 1.21
C SER A 402 1.70 35.28 1.61
N MET A 403 0.99 34.28 1.08
CA MET A 403 1.43 32.89 1.20
C MET A 403 2.56 32.56 0.23
N PHE A 404 2.79 33.40 -0.77
CA PHE A 404 3.92 33.26 -1.70
C PHE A 404 5.05 34.21 -1.32
N SER A 405 6.28 33.70 -1.30
CA SER A 405 7.47 34.52 -1.21
C SER A 405 7.63 35.38 -2.47
N LYS A 406 8.32 36.51 -2.36
CA LYS A 406 8.62 37.35 -3.52
C LYS A 406 9.35 36.56 -4.62
N LYS A 407 10.26 35.70 -4.22
CA LYS A 407 11.02 34.84 -5.14
C LYS A 407 10.11 33.88 -5.90
N LEU A 408 9.29 33.09 -5.18
CA LEU A 408 8.35 32.16 -5.84
C LEU A 408 7.39 32.88 -6.79
N PHE A 409 6.88 34.04 -6.37
CA PHE A 409 6.00 34.86 -7.21
C PHE A 409 6.68 35.29 -8.51
N LEU A 410 7.93 35.74 -8.46
CA LEU A 410 8.70 36.15 -9.65
C LEU A 410 8.96 34.95 -10.58
N GLU A 411 9.39 33.81 -10.03
CA GLU A 411 9.64 32.59 -10.81
C GLU A 411 8.35 32.07 -11.47
N MET A 412 7.21 32.15 -10.78
CA MET A 412 5.90 31.81 -11.36
C MET A 412 5.57 32.72 -12.55
N LYS A 413 5.77 34.04 -12.41
CA LYS A 413 5.53 35.01 -13.47
C LYS A 413 6.42 34.73 -14.68
N GLU A 414 7.69 34.42 -14.48
CA GLU A 414 8.63 34.09 -15.55
C GLU A 414 8.26 32.78 -16.24
N ALA A 415 7.99 31.71 -15.52
CA ALA A 415 7.61 30.43 -16.08
C ALA A 415 6.32 30.56 -16.95
N LEU A 416 5.32 31.29 -16.45
CA LEU A 416 4.09 31.54 -17.19
C LEU A 416 4.33 32.38 -18.46
N SER A 417 5.24 33.35 -18.39
CA SER A 417 5.58 34.16 -19.59
C SER A 417 6.25 33.32 -20.70
N ARG A 418 6.99 32.29 -20.31
CA ARG A 418 7.60 31.30 -21.21
C ARG A 418 6.65 30.17 -21.63
N LYS A 419 5.36 30.20 -21.20
CA LYS A 419 4.36 29.16 -21.42
C LYS A 419 4.80 27.78 -20.87
N GLU A 420 5.50 27.80 -19.74
CA GLU A 420 5.95 26.63 -19.01
C GLU A 420 4.95 26.27 -17.92
N GLN A 421 4.94 25.01 -17.51
CA GLN A 421 4.02 24.52 -16.49
C GLN A 421 4.63 24.58 -15.09
N ILE A 422 3.77 24.80 -14.10
CA ILE A 422 4.13 24.96 -12.69
C ILE A 422 3.40 23.94 -11.85
N ILE A 423 4.10 23.35 -10.88
CA ILE A 423 3.50 22.56 -9.81
C ILE A 423 3.58 23.35 -8.50
N LEU A 424 2.44 23.55 -7.83
CA LEU A 424 2.39 24.07 -6.47
C LEU A 424 2.00 22.94 -5.51
N PHE A 425 2.95 22.53 -4.71
CA PHE A 425 2.79 21.42 -3.79
C PHE A 425 2.49 21.90 -2.37
N LEU A 426 1.41 21.35 -1.80
CA LEU A 426 1.03 21.58 -0.40
C LEU A 426 0.86 20.25 0.31
N ASN A 427 1.68 19.94 1.31
CA ASN A 427 1.50 18.73 2.09
C ASN A 427 0.37 18.89 3.11
N ARG A 428 -0.87 18.49 2.72
CA ARG A 428 -2.04 18.50 3.59
C ARG A 428 -2.39 17.08 4.00
N ARG A 429 -1.77 16.54 5.06
CA ARG A 429 -2.27 15.36 5.76
C ARG A 429 -2.50 15.69 7.23
N GLY A 430 -3.71 15.41 7.73
CA GLY A 430 -4.08 15.42 9.14
C GLY A 430 -4.74 16.70 9.65
N PHE A 431 -5.63 16.48 10.61
CA PHE A 431 -6.35 17.52 11.34
C PHE A 431 -5.53 18.15 12.49
N SER A 432 -4.27 17.73 12.68
CA SER A 432 -3.46 18.22 13.78
C SER A 432 -2.94 19.63 13.48
N THR A 433 -3.51 20.60 14.16
CA THR A 433 -3.03 21.98 14.15
C THR A 433 -1.91 22.13 15.15
N PHE A 434 -0.66 22.17 14.71
CA PHE A 434 0.43 22.63 15.56
C PHE A 434 0.45 24.17 15.63
N VAL A 435 1.07 24.69 16.66
CA VAL A 435 1.22 26.12 16.89
C VAL A 435 2.67 26.52 16.69
N SER A 436 2.90 27.54 15.87
CA SER A 436 4.23 28.09 15.64
C SER A 436 4.26 29.60 15.68
N CYS A 437 5.41 30.14 16.01
CA CYS A 437 5.70 31.55 15.88
C CYS A 437 6.18 31.86 14.47
N ARG A 438 5.45 32.66 13.71
CA ARG A 438 5.82 33.05 12.36
C ARG A 438 7.03 34.00 12.28
N SER A 439 7.35 34.70 13.40
CA SER A 439 8.49 35.61 13.44
C SER A 439 9.84 34.93 13.66
N CYS A 440 9.89 33.80 14.37
CA CYS A 440 11.17 33.13 14.68
C CYS A 440 11.16 31.62 14.38
N GLY A 441 10.05 31.07 13.87
CA GLY A 441 9.92 29.64 13.58
C GLY A 441 9.76 28.72 14.80
N TYR A 442 9.70 29.27 16.04
CA TYR A 442 9.55 28.44 17.24
C TYR A 442 8.28 27.61 17.18
N VAL A 443 8.42 26.30 17.42
CA VAL A 443 7.29 25.35 17.51
C VAL A 443 7.19 24.86 18.95
N PHE A 444 5.96 24.78 19.47
CA PHE A 444 5.71 24.25 20.81
C PHE A 444 5.88 22.74 20.81
N LYS A 445 6.99 22.25 21.38
CA LYS A 445 7.32 20.83 21.49
C LYS A 445 7.14 20.30 22.90
N CYS A 446 6.82 19.02 23.02
CA CYS A 446 6.78 18.34 24.31
C CYS A 446 8.19 18.18 24.88
N PRO A 447 8.45 18.61 26.13
CA PRO A 447 9.77 18.54 26.75
C PRO A 447 10.24 17.09 27.01
N LYS A 448 9.32 16.11 27.04
CA LYS A 448 9.63 14.68 27.29
C LYS A 448 9.81 13.89 26.01
N CYS A 449 9.07 14.22 24.94
CA CYS A 449 9.01 13.41 23.73
C CYS A 449 9.63 14.09 22.52
N ASP A 450 10.01 15.36 22.62
CA ASP A 450 10.54 16.23 21.53
C ASP A 450 9.69 16.28 20.24
N ILE A 451 8.40 15.90 20.31
CA ILE A 451 7.44 16.03 19.22
C ILE A 451 6.60 17.29 19.39
N SER A 452 6.08 17.81 18.29
CA SER A 452 5.17 18.96 18.31
C SER A 452 3.90 18.66 19.09
N MET A 453 3.47 19.60 19.94
CA MET A 453 2.19 19.46 20.68
C MET A 453 1.02 19.90 19.81
N THR A 454 -0.10 19.21 19.97
CA THR A 454 -1.33 19.48 19.23
C THR A 454 -2.20 20.49 19.98
N PHE A 455 -2.70 21.50 19.28
CA PHE A 455 -3.63 22.48 19.84
C PHE A 455 -5.07 21.93 19.90
N HIS A 456 -5.70 22.11 21.04
CA HIS A 456 -7.10 21.79 21.27
C HIS A 456 -7.95 23.06 21.43
N LYS A 457 -9.23 22.99 21.02
CA LYS A 457 -10.18 24.11 21.05
C LYS A 457 -10.39 24.73 22.44
N ASN A 458 -10.06 24.01 23.52
CA ASN A 458 -10.08 24.48 24.89
C ASN A 458 -8.90 25.40 25.27
N GLY A 459 -8.01 25.70 24.33
CA GLY A 459 -6.84 26.56 24.54
C GLY A 459 -5.60 25.85 25.07
N TYR A 460 -5.57 24.52 25.11
CA TYR A 460 -4.42 23.73 25.56
C TYR A 460 -3.66 23.11 24.39
N LEU A 461 -2.34 23.01 24.59
CA LEU A 461 -1.42 22.22 23.79
C LEU A 461 -1.21 20.88 24.50
N VAL A 462 -1.37 19.77 23.79
CA VAL A 462 -1.27 18.43 24.39
C VAL A 462 -0.34 17.55 23.57
N CYS A 463 0.55 16.87 24.26
CA CYS A 463 1.34 15.78 23.67
C CYS A 463 0.53 14.49 23.69
N HIS A 464 0.22 13.92 22.53
CA HIS A 464 -0.54 12.68 22.42
C HIS A 464 0.30 11.40 22.60
N TYR A 465 1.59 11.52 22.92
CA TYR A 465 2.41 10.38 23.33
C TYR A 465 2.37 10.17 24.84
N CYS A 466 2.71 11.20 25.62
CA CYS A 466 2.82 11.10 27.08
C CYS A 466 1.72 11.82 27.85
N GLY A 467 0.83 12.56 27.19
CA GLY A 467 -0.24 13.31 27.84
C GLY A 467 0.19 14.64 28.46
N HIS A 468 1.48 15.05 28.32
CA HIS A 468 1.90 16.38 28.78
C HIS A 468 1.04 17.47 28.17
N GLY A 469 0.49 18.37 28.97
CA GLY A 469 -0.37 19.46 28.53
C GLY A 469 0.03 20.78 29.14
N GLU A 470 0.00 21.84 28.32
CA GLU A 470 0.21 23.22 28.77
C GLU A 470 -0.80 24.17 28.13
N ARG A 471 -1.05 25.31 28.74
CA ARG A 471 -1.90 26.34 28.14
C ARG A 471 -1.14 27.04 27.02
N GLN A 472 -1.78 27.22 25.86
CA GLN A 472 -1.16 27.92 24.74
C GLN A 472 -0.85 29.37 25.15
N SER A 473 0.41 29.76 25.03
CA SER A 473 0.83 31.14 25.13
C SER A 473 0.48 31.93 23.86
N LYS A 474 -0.13 33.11 24.03
CA LYS A 474 -0.36 34.03 22.91
C LYS A 474 0.90 34.79 22.48
N ILE A 475 1.96 34.69 23.27
CA ILE A 475 3.25 35.34 23.05
C ILE A 475 4.29 34.25 22.92
N CYS A 476 5.16 34.36 21.92
CA CYS A 476 6.22 33.39 21.70
C CYS A 476 7.19 33.36 22.91
N PRO A 477 7.47 32.21 23.51
CA PRO A 477 8.39 32.13 24.65
C PRO A 477 9.83 32.48 24.23
N LYS A 478 10.24 32.25 22.97
CA LYS A 478 11.58 32.50 22.45
C LYS A 478 11.81 33.97 22.08
N CYS A 479 10.97 34.56 21.24
CA CYS A 479 11.21 35.91 20.68
C CYS A 479 10.19 36.97 21.15
N LYS A 480 9.27 36.62 22.03
CA LYS A 480 8.23 37.51 22.59
C LYS A 480 7.25 38.13 21.58
N SER A 481 7.29 37.65 20.33
CA SER A 481 6.37 38.10 19.28
C SER A 481 4.94 37.66 19.54
N LYS A 482 3.97 38.45 19.07
CA LYS A 482 2.53 38.15 19.07
C LYS A 482 2.09 37.31 17.83
N TYR A 483 2.98 37.04 16.89
CA TYR A 483 2.68 36.29 15.67
C TYR A 483 2.69 34.76 15.90
N VAL A 484 2.09 34.32 17.00
CA VAL A 484 1.85 32.89 17.29
C VAL A 484 0.55 32.50 16.63
N LYS A 485 0.58 31.60 15.66
CA LYS A 485 -0.59 31.19 14.87
C LYS A 485 -0.64 29.68 14.67
N HIS A 486 -1.88 29.21 14.45
CA HIS A 486 -2.14 27.85 13.96
C HIS A 486 -1.75 27.75 12.50
N PHE A 487 -1.15 26.63 12.13
CA PHE A 487 -0.77 26.36 10.73
C PHE A 487 -1.89 25.59 10.03
N GLY A 488 -2.34 26.05 8.86
CA GLY A 488 -3.32 25.36 8.04
C GLY A 488 -3.70 26.19 6.81
N ALA A 489 -3.34 25.69 5.62
CA ALA A 489 -3.87 26.17 4.35
C ALA A 489 -4.41 24.98 3.55
N GLY A 490 -5.51 25.14 2.83
CA GLY A 490 -6.06 24.14 1.90
C GLY A 490 -5.63 24.46 0.46
N THR A 491 -5.69 23.47 -0.41
CA THR A 491 -5.46 23.63 -1.85
C THR A 491 -6.40 24.66 -2.50
N GLU A 492 -7.63 24.77 -1.97
CA GLU A 492 -8.61 25.80 -2.37
C GLU A 492 -8.09 27.22 -2.13
N ARG A 493 -7.54 27.44 -0.93
CA ARG A 493 -6.98 28.74 -0.59
C ARG A 493 -5.74 29.08 -1.44
N VAL A 494 -4.94 28.08 -1.81
CA VAL A 494 -3.82 28.28 -2.74
C VAL A 494 -4.34 28.70 -4.11
N GLU A 495 -5.38 28.03 -4.62
CA GLU A 495 -6.02 28.38 -5.89
C GLU A 495 -6.60 29.80 -5.88
N GLU A 496 -7.32 30.18 -4.82
CA GLU A 496 -7.86 31.52 -4.66
C GLU A 496 -6.75 32.59 -4.67
N GLU A 497 -5.64 32.31 -4.00
CA GLU A 497 -4.51 33.23 -3.95
C GLU A 497 -3.80 33.33 -5.30
N VAL A 498 -3.63 32.24 -6.04
CA VAL A 498 -3.10 32.28 -7.42
C VAL A 498 -3.99 33.11 -8.32
N ARG A 499 -5.31 32.93 -8.28
CA ARG A 499 -6.28 33.66 -9.10
C ARG A 499 -6.31 35.17 -8.84
N LYS A 500 -5.93 35.62 -7.64
CA LYS A 500 -5.81 37.05 -7.32
C LYS A 500 -4.68 37.74 -8.10
N TYR A 501 -3.58 37.02 -8.32
CA TYR A 501 -2.39 37.59 -8.95
C TYR A 501 -2.32 37.27 -10.46
N PHE A 502 -2.88 36.14 -10.89
CA PHE A 502 -2.81 35.63 -12.25
C PHE A 502 -4.22 35.33 -12.78
N LYS A 503 -4.88 36.34 -13.39
CA LYS A 503 -6.30 36.25 -13.77
C LYS A 503 -6.59 35.27 -14.91
N ASP A 504 -5.67 35.14 -15.87
CA ASP A 504 -5.88 34.37 -17.11
C ASP A 504 -5.23 32.97 -17.08
N VAL A 505 -4.77 32.52 -15.93
CA VAL A 505 -4.06 31.26 -15.77
C VAL A 505 -5.03 30.10 -15.57
N ARG A 506 -4.80 29.03 -16.32
CA ARG A 506 -5.58 27.79 -16.22
C ARG A 506 -5.03 26.93 -15.09
N ILE A 507 -5.86 26.66 -14.09
CA ILE A 507 -5.46 25.95 -12.87
C ILE A 507 -6.21 24.62 -12.76
N LEU A 508 -5.48 23.55 -12.46
CA LEU A 508 -6.03 22.26 -12.07
C LEU A 508 -5.68 21.96 -10.62
N ARG A 509 -6.59 21.32 -9.89
CA ARG A 509 -6.33 20.79 -8.56
C ARG A 509 -6.34 19.28 -8.58
N MET A 510 -5.36 18.67 -7.88
CA MET A 510 -5.26 17.24 -7.65
C MET A 510 -5.14 16.95 -6.16
N ASP A 511 -6.26 16.79 -5.51
CA ASP A 511 -6.38 16.45 -4.08
C ASP A 511 -7.46 15.38 -3.86
N MET A 512 -7.65 14.94 -2.60
CA MET A 512 -8.64 13.90 -2.29
C MET A 512 -10.07 14.30 -2.64
N ASP A 513 -10.40 15.58 -2.63
CA ASP A 513 -11.76 16.05 -2.89
C ASP A 513 -12.05 16.03 -4.41
N THR A 514 -11.07 16.41 -5.23
CA THR A 514 -11.19 16.42 -6.69
C THR A 514 -11.04 15.04 -7.34
N THR A 515 -10.47 14.06 -6.61
CA THR A 515 -10.17 12.72 -7.16
C THR A 515 -11.06 11.60 -6.61
N ARG A 516 -12.21 11.91 -5.99
CA ARG A 516 -13.15 10.91 -5.44
C ARG A 516 -13.85 10.05 -6.50
N GLN A 517 -14.12 10.60 -7.67
CA GLN A 517 -14.81 9.88 -8.75
C GLN A 517 -13.85 8.94 -9.49
N LYS A 518 -14.39 7.83 -10.00
CA LYS A 518 -13.65 6.87 -10.83
C LYS A 518 -13.10 7.63 -12.06
N ASN A 519 -11.80 7.46 -12.35
CA ASN A 519 -11.06 8.07 -13.46
C ASN A 519 -10.78 9.59 -13.37
N SER A 520 -11.22 10.32 -12.33
CA SER A 520 -10.93 11.74 -12.19
C SER A 520 -9.43 12.05 -12.08
N HIS A 521 -8.66 11.18 -11.41
CA HIS A 521 -7.20 11.31 -11.33
C HIS A 521 -6.54 11.22 -12.73
N GLU A 522 -6.98 10.27 -13.54
CA GLU A 522 -6.49 10.09 -14.92
C GLU A 522 -6.86 11.29 -15.83
N ALA A 523 -8.08 11.78 -15.69
CA ALA A 523 -8.54 12.95 -16.46
C ALA A 523 -7.69 14.20 -16.14
N ILE A 524 -7.46 14.50 -14.84
CA ILE A 524 -6.62 15.62 -14.42
C ILE A 524 -5.18 15.46 -14.92
N TYR A 525 -4.61 14.25 -14.83
CA TYR A 525 -3.28 13.95 -15.31
C TYR A 525 -3.16 14.22 -16.83
N ASN A 526 -4.08 13.68 -17.62
CA ASN A 526 -4.07 13.83 -19.08
C ASN A 526 -4.26 15.28 -19.51
N SER A 527 -5.20 16.01 -18.90
CA SER A 527 -5.40 17.43 -19.15
C SER A 527 -4.13 18.25 -18.87
N PHE A 528 -3.45 18.02 -17.76
CA PHE A 528 -2.22 18.73 -17.43
C PHE A 528 -1.07 18.34 -18.38
N LYS A 529 -0.91 17.06 -18.68
CA LYS A 529 0.10 16.55 -19.61
C LYS A 529 -0.07 17.12 -21.02
N ASN A 530 -1.32 17.28 -21.48
CA ASN A 530 -1.64 17.84 -22.81
C ASN A 530 -1.52 19.38 -22.87
N GLY A 531 -1.12 20.05 -21.78
CA GLY A 531 -0.98 21.50 -21.74
C GLY A 531 -2.30 22.26 -21.65
N GLU A 532 -3.39 21.62 -21.23
CA GLU A 532 -4.69 22.25 -21.03
C GLU A 532 -4.73 23.13 -19.77
N ALA A 533 -3.73 23.00 -18.89
CA ALA A 533 -3.55 23.84 -17.72
C ALA A 533 -2.08 24.25 -17.53
N ASP A 534 -1.89 25.42 -16.93
CA ASP A 534 -0.61 26.05 -16.71
C ASP A 534 -0.06 25.78 -15.30
N ILE A 535 -0.95 25.68 -14.30
CA ILE A 535 -0.59 25.40 -12.91
C ILE A 535 -1.36 24.18 -12.40
N LEU A 536 -0.63 23.23 -11.82
CA LEU A 536 -1.18 22.11 -11.08
C LEU A 536 -0.96 22.34 -9.57
N ILE A 537 -2.05 22.48 -8.83
CA ILE A 537 -2.03 22.59 -7.36
C ILE A 537 -2.40 21.25 -6.76
N GLY A 538 -1.60 20.72 -5.84
CA GLY A 538 -2.04 19.50 -5.18
C GLY A 538 -1.20 19.04 -4.01
N THR A 539 -1.56 17.85 -3.54
CA THR A 539 -0.97 17.21 -2.36
C THR A 539 -0.07 16.04 -2.75
N GLN A 540 0.17 15.09 -1.86
CA GLN A 540 1.01 13.91 -2.12
C GLN A 540 0.65 13.12 -3.39
N MET A 541 -0.53 13.32 -3.96
CA MET A 541 -0.91 12.67 -5.22
C MET A 541 -0.06 13.12 -6.41
N ILE A 542 0.46 14.35 -6.39
CA ILE A 542 1.32 14.89 -7.46
C ILE A 542 2.77 14.39 -7.32
N SER A 543 3.22 14.06 -6.12
CA SER A 543 4.59 13.63 -5.90
C SER A 543 4.92 12.27 -6.53
N LYS A 544 3.90 11.48 -6.93
CA LYS A 544 4.04 10.06 -7.27
C LYS A 544 3.65 9.74 -8.70
N GLY A 545 4.52 8.99 -9.39
CA GLY A 545 4.21 8.31 -10.66
C GLY A 545 3.83 9.18 -11.84
N LEU A 546 3.83 10.51 -11.70
CA LEU A 546 3.47 11.46 -12.75
C LEU A 546 4.73 11.97 -13.47
N ASP A 547 4.64 12.09 -14.78
CA ASP A 547 5.73 12.55 -15.63
C ASP A 547 5.25 13.68 -16.52
N PHE A 548 5.86 14.87 -16.38
CA PHE A 548 5.50 16.08 -17.10
C PHE A 548 6.75 16.75 -17.65
N GLU A 549 6.86 16.77 -18.96
CA GLU A 549 8.06 17.28 -19.65
C GLU A 549 8.17 18.81 -19.61
N ASN A 550 7.03 19.52 -19.52
CA ASN A 550 7.00 20.99 -19.57
C ASN A 550 7.00 21.66 -18.19
N VAL A 551 7.14 20.87 -17.10
CA VAL A 551 7.22 21.44 -15.74
C VAL A 551 8.63 21.89 -15.44
N THR A 552 8.82 23.21 -15.35
CA THR A 552 10.13 23.84 -15.04
C THR A 552 10.19 24.40 -13.63
N LEU A 553 9.04 24.72 -13.01
CA LEU A 553 9.00 25.26 -11.65
C LEU A 553 8.13 24.39 -10.72
N VAL A 554 8.71 24.07 -9.58
CA VAL A 554 8.00 23.44 -8.46
C VAL A 554 8.04 24.36 -7.24
N GLY A 555 6.90 24.81 -6.76
CA GLY A 555 6.76 25.56 -5.51
C GLY A 555 6.30 24.65 -4.39
N ILE A 556 7.14 24.39 -3.38
CA ILE A 556 6.78 23.65 -2.16
C ILE A 556 6.31 24.66 -1.12
N LEU A 557 5.01 24.68 -0.89
CA LEU A 557 4.38 25.60 0.04
C LEU A 557 4.33 24.96 1.44
N ALA A 558 4.81 25.67 2.46
CA ALA A 558 4.69 25.28 3.85
C ALA A 558 5.28 23.88 4.18
N ALA A 559 6.56 23.66 3.91
CA ALA A 559 7.29 22.44 4.30
C ALA A 559 7.14 22.11 5.80
N ASP A 560 6.94 23.15 6.63
CA ASP A 560 6.69 23.04 8.07
C ASP A 560 5.48 22.17 8.44
N MET A 561 4.50 22.00 7.55
CA MET A 561 3.31 21.18 7.84
C MET A 561 3.66 19.70 8.00
N SER A 562 4.55 19.17 7.19
CA SER A 562 5.04 17.80 7.33
C SER A 562 6.09 17.68 8.43
N LEU A 563 6.98 18.66 8.52
CA LEU A 563 8.07 18.69 9.47
C LEU A 563 7.58 18.69 10.93
N ASN A 564 6.50 19.40 11.19
CA ASN A 564 5.95 19.57 12.54
C ASN A 564 4.74 18.66 12.80
N MET A 565 4.56 17.58 12.04
CA MET A 565 3.62 16.53 12.42
C MET A 565 4.06 15.88 13.74
N PRO A 566 3.13 15.58 14.67
CA PRO A 566 3.48 14.94 15.94
C PRO A 566 3.76 13.44 15.76
N ASP A 567 4.77 13.12 14.98
CA ASP A 567 5.21 11.76 14.64
C ASP A 567 6.74 11.75 14.54
N TYR A 568 7.38 10.73 15.09
CA TYR A 568 8.85 10.63 15.07
C TYR A 568 9.44 10.52 13.66
N ARG A 569 8.64 10.07 12.67
CA ARG A 569 9.03 10.00 11.25
C ARG A 569 8.81 11.31 10.48
N SER A 570 8.45 12.40 11.14
CA SER A 570 8.09 13.64 10.44
C SER A 570 9.25 14.22 9.62
N ALA A 571 10.48 14.16 10.14
CA ALA A 571 11.68 14.59 9.43
C ALA A 571 11.98 13.71 8.21
N GLU A 572 11.92 12.39 8.36
CA GLU A 572 12.10 11.42 7.28
C GLU A 572 11.08 11.62 6.16
N ARG A 573 9.80 11.70 6.52
CA ARG A 573 8.72 11.94 5.55
C ARG A 573 8.88 13.27 4.82
N THR A 574 9.34 14.30 5.51
CA THR A 574 9.56 15.61 4.90
C THR A 574 10.69 15.54 3.88
N PHE A 575 11.82 14.90 4.24
CA PHE A 575 12.93 14.65 3.32
C PHE A 575 12.44 13.88 2.07
N GLN A 576 11.75 12.76 2.26
CA GLN A 576 11.24 11.90 1.20
C GLN A 576 10.32 12.66 0.25
N ILE A 577 9.36 13.42 0.78
CA ILE A 577 8.39 14.18 -0.02
C ILE A 577 9.09 15.28 -0.81
N ILE A 578 9.99 16.05 -0.19
CA ILE A 578 10.73 17.11 -0.88
C ILE A 578 11.53 16.51 -2.04
N THR A 579 12.27 15.44 -1.81
CA THR A 579 13.06 14.77 -2.84
C THR A 579 12.20 14.23 -3.98
N GLN A 580 11.07 13.61 -3.67
CA GLN A 580 10.14 13.10 -4.68
C GLN A 580 9.51 14.21 -5.53
N VAL A 581 9.05 15.28 -4.89
CA VAL A 581 8.39 16.41 -5.56
C VAL A 581 9.38 17.22 -6.39
N SER A 582 10.59 17.44 -5.85
CA SER A 582 11.68 18.12 -6.57
C SER A 582 12.05 17.38 -7.86
N GLY A 583 12.08 16.05 -7.83
CA GLY A 583 12.35 15.25 -9.02
C GLY A 583 11.27 15.35 -10.13
N ARG A 584 10.21 16.15 -9.96
CA ARG A 584 9.22 16.44 -11.01
C ARG A 584 9.60 17.61 -11.89
N ALA A 585 10.45 18.52 -11.43
CA ALA A 585 10.97 19.63 -12.25
C ALA A 585 12.07 19.14 -13.20
N GLY A 586 12.13 19.73 -14.40
CA GLY A 586 13.25 19.54 -15.34
C GLY A 586 13.39 18.12 -15.89
N ARG A 587 12.28 17.45 -16.21
CA ARG A 587 12.29 16.14 -16.87
C ARG A 587 12.38 16.22 -18.40
N GLY A 588 11.99 17.34 -18.97
CA GLY A 588 12.19 17.65 -20.38
C GLY A 588 13.59 18.22 -20.66
N ASP A 589 13.72 18.95 -21.76
CA ASP A 589 15.01 19.56 -22.16
C ASP A 589 15.36 20.83 -21.40
N LYS A 590 14.43 21.36 -20.61
CA LYS A 590 14.61 22.59 -19.83
C LYS A 590 15.06 22.27 -18.40
N GLU A 591 15.87 23.13 -17.83
CA GLU A 591 16.29 23.03 -16.43
C GLU A 591 15.09 23.24 -15.49
N GLY A 592 15.05 22.44 -14.42
CA GLY A 592 14.02 22.53 -13.40
C GLY A 592 14.50 23.32 -12.20
N LYS A 593 13.60 24.13 -11.62
CA LYS A 593 13.84 24.88 -10.40
C LYS A 593 12.81 24.54 -9.33
N VAL A 594 13.24 24.48 -8.08
CA VAL A 594 12.39 24.18 -6.93
C VAL A 594 12.52 25.30 -5.90
N ILE A 595 11.41 25.92 -5.52
CA ILE A 595 11.35 26.92 -4.48
C ILE A 595 10.64 26.32 -3.26
N LEU A 596 11.37 26.17 -2.16
CA LEU A 596 10.87 25.60 -0.91
C LEU A 596 10.68 26.71 0.12
N GLN A 597 9.42 26.94 0.52
CA GLN A 597 9.07 27.95 1.53
C GLN A 597 8.91 27.31 2.91
N THR A 598 9.60 27.88 3.92
CA THR A 598 9.56 27.38 5.29
C THR A 598 9.79 28.49 6.33
N TYR A 599 9.27 28.28 7.54
CA TYR A 599 9.58 29.08 8.73
C TYR A 599 10.73 28.50 9.56
N ASN A 600 11.28 27.34 9.15
CA ASN A 600 12.40 26.67 9.82
C ASN A 600 13.51 26.28 8.82
N PRO A 601 14.18 27.23 8.16
CA PRO A 601 15.13 26.96 7.08
C PRO A 601 16.37 26.18 7.53
N ASN A 602 16.69 26.20 8.82
CA ASN A 602 17.89 25.56 9.38
C ASN A 602 17.66 24.10 9.79
N HIS A 603 16.47 23.53 9.54
CA HIS A 603 16.22 22.14 9.90
C HIS A 603 17.05 21.19 9.02
N TYR A 604 17.72 20.22 9.65
CA TYR A 604 18.66 19.32 8.95
C TYR A 604 18.00 18.61 7.76
N SER A 605 16.76 18.10 7.90
CA SER A 605 16.08 17.39 6.82
C SER A 605 15.87 18.25 5.57
N LEU A 606 15.66 19.59 5.73
CA LEU A 606 15.54 20.51 4.61
C LEU A 606 16.88 20.79 3.95
N ASN A 607 17.93 20.95 4.75
CA ASN A 607 19.28 21.21 4.25
C ASN A 607 19.84 20.01 3.47
N TYR A 608 19.66 18.78 3.98
CA TYR A 608 20.04 17.59 3.24
C TYR A 608 19.18 17.37 1.99
N ALA A 609 17.87 17.68 2.05
CA ALA A 609 17.00 17.59 0.87
C ALA A 609 17.40 18.62 -0.20
N LYS A 610 17.80 19.85 0.19
CA LYS A 610 18.34 20.86 -0.72
C LYS A 610 19.53 20.33 -1.54
N ASN A 611 20.41 19.59 -0.91
CA ASN A 611 21.61 19.03 -1.52
C ASN A 611 21.41 17.63 -2.12
N HIS A 612 20.19 17.10 -2.08
CA HIS A 612 19.86 15.70 -2.45
C HIS A 612 20.72 14.65 -1.72
N ASP A 613 21.21 15.00 -0.52
CA ASP A 613 22.11 14.16 0.29
C ASP A 613 21.30 13.25 1.23
N TYR A 614 20.95 12.08 0.74
CA TYR A 614 20.28 11.06 1.54
C TYR A 614 21.20 10.50 2.63
N ASN A 615 22.49 10.32 2.36
CA ASN A 615 23.41 9.69 3.30
C ASN A 615 23.65 10.58 4.52
N GLY A 616 23.85 11.89 4.32
CA GLY A 616 23.93 12.86 5.41
C GLY A 616 22.66 12.90 6.23
N PHE A 617 21.49 12.93 5.57
CA PHE A 617 20.21 12.86 6.25
C PHE A 617 20.06 11.59 7.11
N TYR A 618 20.40 10.43 6.54
CA TYR A 618 20.32 9.15 7.23
C TYR A 618 21.16 9.16 8.52
N ASN A 619 22.41 9.61 8.46
CA ASN A 619 23.30 9.58 9.61
C ASN A 619 22.77 10.44 10.79
N GLU A 620 22.22 11.61 10.51
CA GLU A 620 21.66 12.48 11.55
C GLU A 620 20.34 11.94 12.11
N GLU A 621 19.44 11.48 11.25
CA GLU A 621 18.16 10.86 11.65
C GLU A 621 18.40 9.58 12.45
N PHE A 622 19.34 8.73 12.02
CA PHE A 622 19.68 7.47 12.69
C PHE A 622 20.21 7.74 14.11
N THR A 623 21.09 8.71 14.27
CA THR A 623 21.59 9.11 15.58
C THR A 623 20.46 9.60 16.50
N THR A 624 19.58 10.44 15.97
CA THR A 624 18.42 10.96 16.71
C THR A 624 17.48 9.85 17.17
N ARG A 625 17.23 8.86 16.31
CA ARG A 625 16.39 7.71 16.65
C ARG A 625 17.02 6.79 17.69
N GLY A 626 18.34 6.63 17.66
CA GLY A 626 19.09 5.87 18.66
C GLY A 626 18.95 6.47 20.05
N LEU A 627 19.11 7.78 20.18
CA LEU A 627 18.95 8.50 21.45
C LEU A 627 17.56 8.37 22.05
N MET A 628 16.53 8.23 21.18
CA MET A 628 15.14 8.19 21.59
C MET A 628 14.54 6.78 21.56
N TYR A 629 15.34 5.75 21.30
CA TYR A 629 14.90 4.35 21.18
C TYR A 629 13.72 4.14 20.19
N TYR A 630 13.73 4.86 19.07
CA TYR A 630 12.80 4.64 17.95
C TYR A 630 13.32 3.57 16.98
N PRO A 631 12.46 2.94 16.15
CA PRO A 631 12.93 2.06 15.10
C PRO A 631 14.01 2.70 14.21
N PRO A 632 15.13 1.95 13.89
CA PRO A 632 15.34 0.51 14.04
C PRO A 632 15.87 0.05 15.40
N PHE A 633 16.16 0.93 16.36
CA PHE A 633 16.77 0.58 17.65
C PHE A 633 15.80 -0.08 18.64
N GLY A 634 14.52 0.21 18.57
CA GLY A 634 13.47 -0.38 19.36
C GLY A 634 12.23 -0.67 18.54
N ARG A 635 11.23 -1.28 19.18
CA ARG A 635 9.89 -1.47 18.59
C ARG A 635 8.87 -0.56 19.27
N ILE A 636 7.75 -0.37 18.61
CA ILE A 636 6.61 0.36 19.16
C ILE A 636 5.39 -0.56 19.13
N LEU A 637 4.70 -0.67 20.25
CA LEU A 637 3.41 -1.33 20.36
C LEU A 637 2.35 -0.27 20.72
N LEU A 638 1.39 -0.07 19.84
CA LEU A 638 0.28 0.86 20.04
C LEU A 638 -1.00 0.09 20.38
N ILE A 639 -1.58 0.40 21.53
CA ILE A 639 -2.89 -0.07 21.94
C ILE A 639 -3.87 1.09 21.79
N ASN A 640 -4.88 0.92 20.94
CA ASN A 640 -5.98 1.86 20.79
C ASN A 640 -7.28 1.26 21.32
N ALA A 641 -7.99 2.00 22.14
CA ALA A 641 -9.34 1.66 22.58
C ALA A 641 -10.36 2.74 22.18
N SER A 642 -11.56 2.31 21.85
CA SER A 642 -12.63 3.24 21.46
C SER A 642 -14.00 2.81 22.02
N SER A 643 -14.81 3.79 22.41
CA SER A 643 -16.17 3.60 22.93
C SER A 643 -17.02 4.87 22.72
N LYS A 644 -18.33 4.70 22.68
CA LYS A 644 -19.28 5.82 22.74
C LYS A 644 -19.34 6.46 24.13
N ASN A 645 -18.98 5.70 25.18
CA ASN A 645 -18.96 6.16 26.56
C ASN A 645 -17.53 6.51 26.99
N GLU A 646 -17.20 7.81 27.03
CA GLU A 646 -15.87 8.29 27.38
C GLU A 646 -15.47 7.96 28.82
N ARG A 647 -16.41 8.00 29.76
CA ARG A 647 -16.12 7.70 31.19
C ARG A 647 -15.72 6.24 31.35
N ALA A 648 -16.50 5.32 30.78
CA ALA A 648 -16.19 3.89 30.78
C ALA A 648 -14.84 3.59 30.09
N LEU A 649 -14.59 4.25 28.94
CA LEU A 649 -13.33 4.13 28.22
C LEU A 649 -12.13 4.57 29.07
N LYS A 650 -12.23 5.73 29.73
CA LYS A 650 -11.16 6.26 30.60
C LYS A 650 -10.90 5.34 31.80
N SER A 651 -11.95 4.84 32.45
CA SER A 651 -11.82 3.88 33.56
C SER A 651 -11.15 2.58 33.13
N PHE A 652 -11.55 2.04 31.96
CA PHE A 652 -10.92 0.86 31.35
C PHE A 652 -9.45 1.09 31.05
N MET A 653 -9.10 2.23 30.45
CA MET A 653 -7.71 2.54 30.07
C MET A 653 -6.81 2.72 31.29
N ASN A 654 -7.33 3.26 32.39
CA ASN A 654 -6.59 3.36 33.66
C ASN A 654 -6.36 1.99 34.28
N LEU A 655 -7.40 1.14 34.37
CA LEU A 655 -7.28 -0.25 34.83
C LEU A 655 -6.29 -1.02 33.96
N LEU A 656 -6.39 -0.87 32.64
CA LEU A 656 -5.48 -1.50 31.72
C LEU A 656 -4.03 -1.07 31.96
N ARG A 657 -3.78 0.21 32.21
CA ARG A 657 -2.45 0.70 32.57
C ARG A 657 -1.91 0.01 33.83
N GLU A 658 -2.72 -0.08 34.88
CA GLU A 658 -2.33 -0.71 36.13
C GLU A 658 -1.94 -2.18 35.93
N GLU A 659 -2.73 -2.96 35.20
CA GLU A 659 -2.45 -4.36 34.92
C GLU A 659 -1.22 -4.53 33.99
N LEU A 660 -1.09 -3.69 32.97
CA LEU A 660 0.05 -3.76 32.06
C LEU A 660 1.36 -3.26 32.70
N SER A 661 1.29 -2.40 33.71
CA SER A 661 2.46 -1.99 34.49
C SER A 661 3.09 -3.18 35.21
N LYS A 662 2.29 -4.11 35.76
CA LYS A 662 2.77 -5.32 36.42
C LYS A 662 3.58 -6.23 35.49
N ILE A 663 3.20 -6.28 34.21
CA ILE A 663 3.92 -7.08 33.19
C ILE A 663 5.23 -6.38 32.81
N ASN A 664 5.27 -5.05 32.88
CA ASN A 664 6.39 -4.23 32.47
C ASN A 664 7.45 -4.01 33.58
N GLU A 665 7.15 -4.38 34.84
CA GLU A 665 8.06 -4.18 35.97
C GLU A 665 9.39 -4.93 35.82
N ASP A 666 9.40 -6.08 35.16
CA ASP A 666 10.58 -6.89 34.91
C ASP A 666 11.42 -6.48 33.69
N GLU A 667 10.95 -5.50 32.88
CA GLU A 667 11.52 -5.15 31.58
C GLU A 667 12.22 -3.79 31.62
N LEU A 668 13.52 -3.78 31.87
CA LEU A 668 14.32 -2.57 32.12
C LEU A 668 14.36 -1.55 30.97
N ASN A 669 14.13 -1.98 29.72
CA ASN A 669 14.29 -1.15 28.52
C ASN A 669 12.96 -0.85 27.80
N ILE A 670 11.81 -1.00 28.49
CA ILE A 670 10.50 -0.72 27.91
C ILE A 670 9.81 0.44 28.60
N GLU A 671 9.55 1.49 27.84
CA GLU A 671 8.79 2.66 28.31
C GLU A 671 7.31 2.51 27.94
N MET A 672 6.41 2.69 28.93
CA MET A 672 4.98 2.75 28.75
C MET A 672 4.47 4.20 28.85
N LEU A 673 3.88 4.71 27.78
CA LEU A 673 3.34 6.08 27.67
C LEU A 673 1.80 6.06 27.62
N GLY A 674 1.17 7.01 28.28
CA GLY A 674 -0.29 7.11 28.37
C GLY A 674 -0.84 6.43 29.65
N PRO A 675 -2.18 6.19 29.76
CA PRO A 675 -3.20 6.39 28.70
C PRO A 675 -3.48 7.86 28.39
N VAL A 676 -3.65 8.15 27.10
CA VAL A 676 -3.94 9.50 26.61
C VAL A 676 -5.00 9.45 25.50
N PRO A 677 -5.77 10.52 25.30
CA PRO A 677 -6.64 10.61 24.12
C PRO A 677 -5.81 10.58 22.84
N CYS A 678 -6.29 9.89 21.80
CA CYS A 678 -5.69 9.98 20.47
C CYS A 678 -5.76 11.42 19.93
N ILE A 679 -4.90 11.77 18.96
CA ILE A 679 -4.91 13.10 18.31
C ILE A 679 -6.29 13.44 17.78
N ILE A 680 -6.93 12.51 17.08
CA ILE A 680 -8.35 12.59 16.77
C ILE A 680 -9.09 11.83 17.86
N SER A 681 -9.43 12.54 18.92
CA SER A 681 -10.01 11.96 20.13
C SER A 681 -11.45 11.45 19.96
N LYS A 682 -12.15 11.84 18.88
CA LYS A 682 -13.53 11.40 18.60
C LYS A 682 -13.77 11.23 17.10
N ILE A 683 -14.23 10.04 16.68
CA ILE A 683 -14.61 9.73 15.29
C ILE A 683 -15.98 9.04 15.31
N LYS A 684 -16.96 9.53 14.55
CA LYS A 684 -18.31 8.95 14.44
C LYS A 684 -18.89 8.61 15.83
N ASP A 685 -18.85 9.58 16.74
CA ASP A 685 -19.27 9.50 18.13
C ASP A 685 -18.51 8.52 19.04
N ASN A 686 -17.48 7.85 18.57
CA ASN A 686 -16.61 7.03 19.39
C ASN A 686 -15.41 7.86 19.88
N PHE A 687 -15.23 7.96 21.18
CA PHE A 687 -14.04 8.47 21.83
C PHE A 687 -12.90 7.48 21.65
N ARG A 688 -11.65 7.96 21.54
CA ARG A 688 -10.46 7.16 21.27
C ARG A 688 -9.35 7.51 22.23
N TRP A 689 -8.79 6.50 22.88
CA TRP A 689 -7.66 6.60 23.79
C TRP A 689 -6.58 5.60 23.41
N GLN A 690 -5.33 5.87 23.83
CA GLN A 690 -4.19 5.03 23.47
C GLN A 690 -3.21 4.88 24.63
N ILE A 691 -2.49 3.72 24.60
CA ILE A 691 -1.28 3.42 25.35
C ILE A 691 -0.22 3.03 24.35
N ILE A 692 1.02 3.49 24.55
CA ILE A 692 2.16 3.20 23.70
C ILE A 692 3.23 2.52 24.54
N PHE A 693 3.75 1.38 24.08
CA PHE A 693 5.00 0.82 24.56
C PHE A 693 6.09 1.08 23.53
N LYS A 694 7.29 1.41 24.02
CA LYS A 694 8.47 1.71 23.21
C LYS A 694 9.71 1.12 23.87
N GLY A 695 10.55 0.43 23.11
CA GLY A 695 11.78 -0.19 23.61
C GLY A 695 12.04 -1.57 23.01
N ASP A 696 12.72 -2.43 23.75
CA ASP A 696 13.08 -3.80 23.35
C ASP A 696 11.90 -4.76 23.46
N LEU A 697 10.86 -4.53 22.65
CA LEU A 697 9.64 -5.33 22.68
C LEU A 697 9.86 -6.68 21.99
N SER A 698 9.97 -7.75 22.78
CA SER A 698 9.94 -9.13 22.27
C SER A 698 8.54 -9.51 21.77
N LEU A 699 8.45 -10.49 20.87
CA LEU A 699 7.14 -10.99 20.41
C LEU A 699 6.36 -11.66 21.56
N ASP A 700 7.06 -12.32 22.49
CA ASP A 700 6.44 -12.93 23.66
C ASP A 700 5.87 -11.88 24.62
N PHE A 701 6.58 -10.76 24.83
CA PHE A 701 6.05 -9.63 25.57
C PHE A 701 4.78 -9.08 24.91
N CYS A 702 4.82 -8.83 23.60
CA CYS A 702 3.67 -8.34 22.84
C CYS A 702 2.47 -9.31 22.93
N LYS A 703 2.71 -10.61 22.93
CA LYS A 703 1.69 -11.65 23.12
C LYS A 703 1.09 -11.61 24.52
N LYS A 704 1.92 -11.53 25.57
CA LYS A 704 1.44 -11.37 26.96
C LYS A 704 0.54 -10.14 27.11
N ILE A 705 0.95 -9.01 26.54
CA ILE A 705 0.14 -7.77 26.52
C ILE A 705 -1.21 -8.02 25.83
N LYS A 706 -1.22 -8.66 24.67
CA LYS A 706 -2.46 -8.99 23.94
C LYS A 706 -3.40 -9.87 24.78
N ASP A 707 -2.87 -10.94 25.36
CA ASP A 707 -3.68 -11.92 26.10
C ASP A 707 -4.33 -11.27 27.34
N ASN A 708 -3.57 -10.48 28.10
CA ASN A 708 -4.10 -9.69 29.21
C ASN A 708 -5.18 -8.69 28.80
N LEU A 709 -4.90 -7.94 27.75
CA LEU A 709 -5.82 -6.94 27.22
C LEU A 709 -7.17 -7.56 26.83
N TYR A 710 -7.15 -8.73 26.19
CA TYR A 710 -8.38 -9.41 25.79
C TYR A 710 -9.14 -10.01 26.98
N GLN A 711 -8.45 -10.53 27.99
CA GLN A 711 -9.08 -10.99 29.23
C GLN A 711 -9.80 -9.85 29.93
N LEU A 712 -9.14 -8.72 30.12
CA LEU A 712 -9.72 -7.54 30.75
C LEU A 712 -10.93 -7.00 29.98
N ASN A 713 -10.80 -6.89 28.65
CA ASN A 713 -11.88 -6.39 27.82
C ASN A 713 -13.12 -7.28 27.89
N LYS A 714 -12.94 -8.60 27.85
CA LYS A 714 -14.04 -9.57 27.96
C LYS A 714 -14.78 -9.49 29.29
N ASN A 715 -14.04 -9.38 30.38
CA ASN A 715 -14.59 -9.48 31.73
C ASN A 715 -15.25 -8.18 32.21
N VAL A 716 -14.86 -7.03 31.69
CA VAL A 716 -15.23 -5.73 32.24
C VAL A 716 -16.03 -4.86 31.28
N TYR A 717 -15.73 -4.85 29.95
CA TYR A 717 -16.28 -3.84 29.04
C TYR A 717 -16.54 -4.40 27.61
N ASN A 718 -17.67 -5.04 27.40
CA ASN A 718 -18.07 -5.57 26.09
C ASN A 718 -18.28 -4.50 24.98
N GLU A 719 -18.46 -3.22 25.37
CA GLU A 719 -18.73 -2.11 24.46
C GLU A 719 -17.46 -1.36 24.03
N ILE A 720 -16.29 -1.75 24.56
CA ILE A 720 -15.02 -1.10 24.23
C ILE A 720 -14.31 -1.91 23.16
N LYS A 721 -14.14 -1.30 22.00
CA LYS A 721 -13.36 -1.90 20.91
C LYS A 721 -11.88 -1.59 21.12
N VAL A 722 -11.06 -2.64 21.22
CA VAL A 722 -9.62 -2.53 21.38
C VAL A 722 -8.89 -3.03 20.15
N THR A 723 -7.79 -2.38 19.78
CA THR A 723 -6.91 -2.78 18.68
C THR A 723 -5.45 -2.63 19.09
N ILE A 724 -4.61 -3.54 18.58
CA ILE A 724 -3.16 -3.54 18.79
C ILE A 724 -2.47 -3.31 17.44
N ASP A 725 -1.33 -2.62 17.46
CA ASP A 725 -0.50 -2.39 16.29
C ASP A 725 0.98 -2.39 16.65
N ILE A 726 1.74 -3.28 16.03
CA ILE A 726 3.20 -3.34 16.18
C ILE A 726 3.82 -2.49 15.07
N ASN A 727 4.71 -1.58 15.43
CA ASN A 727 5.36 -0.61 14.54
C ASN A 727 4.33 0.13 13.66
N PRO A 728 3.40 0.90 14.27
CA PRO A 728 2.36 1.59 13.53
C PRO A 728 2.96 2.61 12.56
N ASN A 729 2.27 2.88 11.46
CA ASN A 729 2.65 3.94 10.51
C ASN A 729 2.61 5.33 11.14
N SER A 730 1.70 5.54 12.06
CA SER A 730 1.51 6.81 12.75
C SER A 730 0.99 6.55 14.15
N LEU A 731 1.46 7.35 15.08
CA LEU A 731 0.96 7.39 16.45
C LEU A 731 -0.15 8.46 16.60
N THR A 732 -0.74 8.89 15.48
CA THR A 732 -1.77 9.94 15.42
C THR A 732 -3.19 9.41 15.25
#